data_668908e4bbfff2ef7f4f94c7e8e14407
#
_entry.id   668908e4bbfff2ef7f4f94c7e8e14407
#
_cell.length_a   1.000
_cell.length_b   1.000
_cell.length_c   1.000
_cell.angle_alpha   90.00
_cell.angle_beta   90.00
_cell.angle_gamma   90.00
#
_symmetry.space_group_name_H-M   'P 1'
#
loop_
_entity.id
_entity.type
_entity.pdbx_description
1 polymer ?
#
loop_
_entity_poly.entity_id
_entity_poly.type
_entity_poly.pdbx_seq_one_letter_code
_entity_poly.pdbx_strand_id
1 'polypeptide(L)'
;MKKIVGLLAAIMVLSLTACGGGSEESKATKEHVYRMEEVSIEEVEDKNTISDYFLREDTLYIIGYNWMEESRETYIVKKKLDGSESSMVTLTLTNNQYMGSLTVDDEGNYYCVLNEYFEDNSDPENYVWEENYYLLKMDGEGNELWKQSLKGEGEDSYYGVNWMKILGDGRIAIADAYGLTLYDTQGNVLKKVKQEEDSYMGDLIQLTDGTILNMSYSSENNKYMLQKMDIETGEKSEEYYVPGISSMYSYFPGISHDLLLVSNVGVYGYNLGDEEVTELMNFIDSDLNASYVYSIVPVSETEFYGMINDNLTGNTVLMKFTKVDPKDVVDKKILTLGCNGIGWDIRNQVVQFNKTNEKYRIQIRDYSQYNTDEDYTVGLTRLNTDIASGYVPDILVMDTSLPVESYISKGLFEDLYGYIDKDEELNKEDYFQNILRAYESNGKLYQLVPSFSIFTVAGKTSDVGAEPGWTLEELNEVMAGKPEGTLIFARETRASMLQYSIQMSSGQFINWETGECKYNSDAFIQLLEFLKQFPEQYDDGDYNDEFWRSYDSLWRDDKVLLSISYLDGFPSYNYMKKGTFGVDITLKGFPAEDRNGSTIIPNLDLVMAAKSKHKEGAWEFMRYFLMDEYQNSISYGWPLSLARVETMAEEAMRTEPYEDSFGNMVGYAQSYFVGDVEIKIDPITKEEVDDVMNFIMSVDRPHTYDENLINIISEEAAPYFSGQKNAKEVADIIQSRVQIYVNENR
;
A
#
# COMPACT_ATOMS: atom_id res chain seq x y z
N MET A 1 1.71 -37.59 28.27
CA MET A 1 2.40 -37.69 26.98
C MET A 1 1.76 -38.68 25.98
N LYS A 2 1.41 -39.93 26.32
CA LYS A 2 0.81 -40.86 25.33
C LYS A 2 -0.65 -40.55 24.88
N LYS A 3 -1.39 -39.71 25.60
CA LYS A 3 -2.79 -39.32 25.21
C LYS A 3 -2.80 -38.03 24.33
N ILE A 4 -1.74 -37.20 24.37
CA ILE A 4 -1.63 -35.99 23.55
C ILE A 4 -1.15 -36.34 22.14
N VAL A 5 -0.29 -37.35 22.01
CA VAL A 5 0.18 -37.85 20.69
C VAL A 5 -0.94 -38.53 19.92
N GLY A 6 -1.93 -39.14 20.60
CA GLY A 6 -3.10 -39.74 19.95
C GLY A 6 -4.12 -38.73 19.42
N LEU A 7 -4.20 -37.53 20.02
CA LEU A 7 -5.11 -36.47 19.57
C LEU A 7 -4.53 -35.73 18.37
N LEU A 8 -3.23 -35.48 18.36
CA LEU A 8 -2.53 -34.87 17.21
C LEU A 8 -2.52 -35.78 15.96
N ALA A 9 -2.43 -37.10 16.15
CA ALA A 9 -2.54 -38.07 15.06
C ALA A 9 -3.98 -38.18 14.50
N ALA A 10 -5.02 -37.96 15.32
CA ALA A 10 -6.41 -37.97 14.89
C ALA A 10 -6.80 -36.69 14.14
N ILE A 11 -6.21 -35.54 14.47
CA ILE A 11 -6.40 -34.27 13.74
C ILE A 11 -5.66 -34.31 12.38
N MET A 12 -4.47 -34.93 12.29
CA MET A 12 -3.79 -35.14 11.01
C MET A 12 -4.50 -36.12 10.07
N VAL A 13 -5.29 -37.05 10.58
CA VAL A 13 -6.05 -38.00 9.73
C VAL A 13 -7.37 -37.41 9.23
N LEU A 14 -7.93 -36.41 9.92
CA LEU A 14 -9.12 -35.69 9.45
C LEU A 14 -8.81 -34.61 8.41
N SER A 15 -7.58 -34.08 8.38
CA SER A 15 -7.10 -33.15 7.34
C SER A 15 -6.65 -33.86 6.05
N LEU A 16 -6.43 -35.18 6.07
CA LEU A 16 -6.03 -35.97 4.89
C LEU A 16 -7.19 -36.52 4.06
N THR A 17 -8.43 -36.37 4.51
CA THR A 17 -9.61 -36.79 3.74
C THR A 17 -10.24 -35.70 2.87
N ALA A 18 -9.71 -34.47 2.91
CA ALA A 18 -10.12 -33.37 2.02
C ALA A 18 -9.25 -33.26 0.74
N CYS A 19 -8.17 -34.04 0.61
CA CYS A 19 -7.33 -34.08 -0.59
C CYS A 19 -7.73 -35.26 -1.50
N GLY A 20 -8.97 -35.29 -1.98
CA GLY A 20 -9.41 -36.09 -3.10
C GLY A 20 -9.25 -35.25 -4.38
N GLY A 21 -8.13 -35.43 -5.11
CA GLY A 21 -7.87 -34.73 -6.35
C GLY A 21 -8.92 -34.98 -7.42
N GLY A 22 -9.75 -34.01 -7.61
CA GLY A 22 -10.54 -33.78 -8.79
C GLY A 22 -10.44 -32.27 -9.04
N SER A 23 -9.94 -31.87 -10.20
CA SER A 23 -10.01 -30.48 -10.65
C SER A 23 -11.49 -30.14 -10.84
N GLU A 24 -12.19 -29.74 -9.77
CA GLU A 24 -13.41 -28.98 -9.96
C GLU A 24 -13.00 -27.67 -10.63
N GLU A 25 -13.55 -27.38 -11.80
CA GLU A 25 -13.52 -26.05 -12.39
C GLU A 25 -14.01 -25.12 -11.30
N SER A 26 -13.21 -24.12 -10.90
CA SER A 26 -13.61 -23.14 -9.91
C SER A 26 -14.82 -22.43 -10.49
N LYS A 27 -16.00 -22.70 -9.96
CA LYS A 27 -17.21 -21.95 -10.32
C LYS A 27 -17.09 -20.62 -9.61
N ALA A 28 -17.26 -19.52 -10.37
CA ALA A 28 -17.39 -18.21 -9.76
C ALA A 28 -18.43 -18.27 -8.65
N THR A 29 -18.10 -17.75 -7.48
CA THR A 29 -19.06 -17.54 -6.42
C THR A 29 -19.99 -16.44 -6.87
N LYS A 30 -21.15 -16.80 -7.40
CA LYS A 30 -22.17 -15.84 -7.88
C LYS A 30 -22.95 -15.19 -6.73
N GLU A 31 -22.66 -15.58 -5.50
CA GLU A 31 -23.45 -15.21 -4.31
C GLU A 31 -23.09 -13.83 -3.75
N HIS A 32 -21.91 -13.28 -4.11
CA HIS A 32 -21.36 -12.02 -3.57
C HIS A 32 -21.28 -10.90 -4.61
N VAL A 33 -22.06 -11.02 -5.70
CA VAL A 33 -22.10 -10.06 -6.81
C VAL A 33 -23.16 -9.00 -6.56
N TYR A 34 -22.76 -7.73 -6.67
CA TYR A 34 -23.64 -6.57 -6.58
C TYR A 34 -23.55 -5.74 -7.86
N ARG A 35 -24.69 -5.16 -8.25
CA ARG A 35 -24.76 -4.13 -9.28
C ARG A 35 -24.67 -2.77 -8.62
N MET A 36 -23.92 -1.88 -9.23
CA MET A 36 -23.73 -0.51 -8.80
C MET A 36 -24.45 0.46 -9.72
N GLU A 37 -25.09 1.45 -9.12
CA GLU A 37 -25.74 2.55 -9.82
C GLU A 37 -25.36 3.85 -9.12
N GLU A 38 -24.85 4.83 -9.86
CA GLU A 38 -24.56 6.16 -9.31
C GLU A 38 -25.86 6.85 -8.89
N VAL A 39 -25.87 7.43 -7.71
CA VAL A 39 -27.00 8.21 -7.22
C VAL A 39 -27.00 9.55 -7.91
N SER A 40 -27.95 9.76 -8.83
CA SER A 40 -28.10 11.05 -9.51
C SER A 40 -28.58 12.14 -8.54
N ILE A 41 -27.88 13.29 -8.55
CA ILE A 41 -28.22 14.50 -7.82
C ILE A 41 -28.52 15.57 -8.88
N GLU A 42 -29.76 15.59 -9.36
CA GLU A 42 -30.20 16.49 -10.47
C GLU A 42 -30.28 17.95 -10.01
N GLU A 43 -30.36 18.19 -8.69
CA GLU A 43 -30.50 19.51 -8.11
C GLU A 43 -29.20 20.32 -8.10
N VAL A 44 -28.03 19.65 -8.33
CA VAL A 44 -26.71 20.27 -8.33
C VAL A 44 -26.13 20.26 -9.73
N GLU A 45 -25.91 21.44 -10.34
CA GLU A 45 -25.40 21.58 -11.71
C GLU A 45 -23.90 21.19 -11.80
N ASP A 46 -23.08 21.60 -10.82
CA ASP A 46 -21.67 21.23 -10.71
C ASP A 46 -21.48 20.18 -9.60
N LYS A 47 -21.27 18.94 -9.98
CA LYS A 47 -21.19 17.78 -9.06
C LYS A 47 -19.84 17.71 -8.34
N ASN A 48 -19.45 18.78 -7.63
CA ASN A 48 -18.04 18.84 -7.28
C ASN A 48 -17.64 18.08 -6.03
N THR A 49 -18.40 18.01 -4.94
CA THR A 49 -17.91 17.22 -3.82
C THR A 49 -19.03 16.82 -2.88
N ILE A 50 -19.39 15.57 -2.86
CA ILE A 50 -20.16 14.97 -1.77
C ILE A 50 -19.18 14.80 -0.60
N SER A 51 -19.51 15.39 0.56
CA SER A 51 -18.69 15.30 1.75
C SER A 51 -19.18 14.25 2.74
N ASP A 52 -20.49 14.03 2.79
CA ASP A 52 -21.10 13.07 3.72
C ASP A 52 -22.52 12.70 3.25
N TYR A 53 -23.04 11.60 3.79
CA TYR A 53 -24.44 11.22 3.60
C TYR A 53 -24.90 10.31 4.75
N PHE A 54 -26.19 10.30 5.00
CA PHE A 54 -26.80 9.37 5.95
C PHE A 54 -28.22 9.03 5.55
N LEU A 55 -28.71 7.91 6.03
CA LEU A 55 -30.10 7.47 5.88
C LEU A 55 -30.84 7.66 7.20
N ARG A 56 -32.02 8.28 7.11
CA ARG A 56 -32.98 8.30 8.20
C ARG A 56 -34.34 7.84 7.69
N GLU A 57 -34.84 6.75 8.26
CA GLU A 57 -36.04 6.06 7.79
C GLU A 57 -35.93 5.72 6.28
N ASP A 58 -36.74 6.33 5.43
CA ASP A 58 -36.78 6.16 3.97
C ASP A 58 -36.18 7.35 3.21
N THR A 59 -35.50 8.26 3.89
CA THR A 59 -34.94 9.47 3.30
C THR A 59 -33.43 9.48 3.39
N LEU A 60 -32.79 9.58 2.24
CA LEU A 60 -31.37 9.77 2.06
C LEU A 60 -31.05 11.27 2.12
N TYR A 61 -30.14 11.64 3.00
CA TYR A 61 -29.58 13.00 3.11
C TYR A 61 -28.17 12.97 2.54
N ILE A 62 -27.90 13.86 1.56
CA ILE A 62 -26.60 13.96 0.89
C ILE A 62 -26.08 15.36 1.12
N ILE A 63 -24.87 15.48 1.63
CA ILE A 63 -24.22 16.75 1.95
C ILE A 63 -23.05 16.94 1.01
N GLY A 64 -22.93 18.11 0.43
CA GLY A 64 -21.82 18.47 -0.41
C GLY A 64 -21.57 19.97 -0.44
N TYR A 65 -20.57 20.38 -1.17
CA TYR A 65 -20.21 21.79 -1.25
C TYR A 65 -19.62 22.16 -2.62
N ASN A 66 -19.82 23.43 -3.01
CA ASN A 66 -19.17 24.07 -4.13
C ASN A 66 -18.23 25.16 -3.62
N TRP A 67 -17.00 25.20 -4.11
CA TRP A 67 -16.07 26.27 -3.84
C TRP A 67 -16.38 27.48 -4.73
N MET A 68 -16.46 28.67 -4.10
CA MET A 68 -16.57 29.96 -4.75
C MET A 68 -15.35 30.82 -4.38
N GLU A 69 -15.11 31.96 -5.07
CA GLU A 69 -13.90 32.78 -4.81
C GLU A 69 -13.76 33.23 -3.36
N GLU A 70 -14.88 33.65 -2.71
CA GLU A 70 -14.87 34.21 -1.33
C GLU A 70 -15.78 33.46 -0.35
N SER A 71 -16.41 32.35 -0.79
CA SER A 71 -17.37 31.62 0.02
C SER A 71 -17.44 30.15 -0.38
N ARG A 72 -18.08 29.36 0.48
CA ARG A 72 -18.42 27.97 0.22
C ARG A 72 -19.94 27.84 0.23
N GLU A 73 -20.52 27.34 -0.84
CA GLU A 73 -21.91 26.96 -0.86
C GLU A 73 -22.03 25.49 -0.45
N THR A 74 -22.66 25.25 0.71
CA THR A 74 -22.94 23.89 1.21
C THR A 74 -24.39 23.55 0.89
N TYR A 75 -24.61 22.39 0.31
CA TYR A 75 -25.96 21.92 0.00
C TYR A 75 -26.31 20.65 0.78
N ILE A 76 -27.60 20.50 1.13
CA ILE A 76 -28.18 19.31 1.73
C ILE A 76 -29.31 18.84 0.81
N VAL A 77 -29.12 17.74 0.11
CA VAL A 77 -30.15 17.12 -0.72
C VAL A 77 -30.87 16.05 0.09
N LYS A 78 -32.20 16.12 0.14
CA LYS A 78 -33.10 15.13 0.73
C LYS A 78 -33.72 14.34 -0.40
N LYS A 79 -33.58 13.03 -0.41
CA LYS A 79 -34.12 12.16 -1.46
C LYS A 79 -34.79 10.95 -0.86
N LYS A 80 -36.07 10.72 -1.21
CA LYS A 80 -36.78 9.50 -0.83
C LYS A 80 -36.18 8.31 -1.57
N LEU A 81 -36.02 7.16 -0.89
CA LEU A 81 -35.46 5.94 -1.49
C LEU A 81 -36.28 5.42 -2.68
N ASP A 82 -37.59 5.67 -2.69
CA ASP A 82 -38.49 5.31 -3.78
C ASP A 82 -38.48 6.32 -4.95
N GLY A 83 -37.71 7.40 -4.82
CA GLY A 83 -37.61 8.46 -5.83
C GLY A 83 -38.82 9.39 -5.93
N SER A 84 -39.81 9.29 -5.07
CA SER A 84 -41.06 10.06 -5.10
C SER A 84 -40.88 11.55 -4.84
N GLU A 85 -39.89 11.90 -4.00
CA GLU A 85 -39.61 13.27 -3.57
C GLU A 85 -38.11 13.53 -3.51
N SER A 86 -37.69 14.70 -4.00
CA SER A 86 -36.35 15.23 -3.84
C SER A 86 -36.43 16.75 -3.58
N SER A 87 -35.58 17.25 -2.71
CA SER A 87 -35.47 18.69 -2.41
C SER A 87 -34.08 19.03 -1.91
N MET A 88 -33.67 20.29 -2.12
CA MET A 88 -32.34 20.79 -1.71
C MET A 88 -32.46 22.01 -0.82
N VAL A 89 -31.60 22.08 0.18
CA VAL A 89 -31.35 23.27 1.01
C VAL A 89 -29.93 23.71 0.75
N THR A 90 -29.74 25.01 0.48
CA THR A 90 -28.42 25.60 0.25
C THR A 90 -28.07 26.56 1.37
N LEU A 91 -26.85 26.42 1.91
CA LEU A 91 -26.29 27.24 2.96
C LEU A 91 -25.03 27.92 2.43
N THR A 92 -24.94 29.25 2.55
CA THR A 92 -23.72 29.98 2.17
C THR A 92 -22.87 30.17 3.42
N LEU A 93 -21.70 29.53 3.43
CA LEU A 93 -20.68 29.65 4.47
C LEU A 93 -19.53 30.54 3.95
N THR A 94 -18.86 31.22 4.87
CA THR A 94 -17.63 31.94 4.53
C THR A 94 -16.48 30.95 4.36
N ASN A 95 -15.38 31.33 3.68
CA ASN A 95 -14.25 30.44 3.43
C ASN A 95 -13.58 29.90 4.71
N ASN A 96 -13.74 30.60 5.84
CA ASN A 96 -13.23 30.18 7.14
C ASN A 96 -14.26 29.38 7.98
N GLN A 97 -15.39 28.97 7.38
CA GLN A 97 -16.40 28.13 8.02
C GLN A 97 -16.48 26.77 7.35
N TYR A 98 -16.61 25.74 8.16
CA TYR A 98 -16.77 24.35 7.74
C TYR A 98 -17.86 23.68 8.57
N MET A 99 -18.77 22.97 7.90
CA MET A 99 -19.86 22.23 8.55
C MET A 99 -19.55 20.73 8.50
N GLY A 100 -19.52 20.09 9.66
CA GLY A 100 -19.33 18.65 9.79
C GLY A 100 -20.41 18.00 10.65
N SER A 101 -20.44 16.67 10.63
CA SER A 101 -21.30 15.85 11.51
C SER A 101 -22.78 16.26 11.47
N LEU A 102 -23.38 16.32 10.26
CA LEU A 102 -24.80 16.68 10.13
C LEU A 102 -25.69 15.51 10.56
N THR A 103 -26.78 15.83 11.28
CA THR A 103 -27.88 14.90 11.61
C THR A 103 -29.21 15.64 11.62
N VAL A 104 -30.33 14.94 11.70
CA VAL A 104 -31.68 15.53 11.67
C VAL A 104 -32.56 14.93 12.78
N ASP A 105 -33.42 15.74 13.41
CA ASP A 105 -34.40 15.28 14.42
C ASP A 105 -35.73 14.83 13.77
N ASP A 106 -36.68 14.35 14.61
CA ASP A 106 -37.99 13.89 14.14
C ASP A 106 -38.89 15.01 13.60
N GLU A 107 -38.57 16.27 13.95
CA GLU A 107 -39.26 17.47 13.47
C GLU A 107 -38.68 17.98 12.14
N GLY A 108 -37.58 17.38 11.67
CA GLY A 108 -36.88 17.77 10.44
C GLY A 108 -35.88 18.92 10.62
N ASN A 109 -35.53 19.27 11.85
CA ASN A 109 -34.49 20.26 12.12
C ASN A 109 -33.11 19.60 11.98
N TYR A 110 -32.16 20.34 11.44
CA TYR A 110 -30.77 19.94 11.30
C TYR A 110 -29.95 20.30 12.53
N TYR A 111 -29.05 19.42 12.90
CA TYR A 111 -27.98 19.68 13.86
C TYR A 111 -26.65 19.38 13.18
N CYS A 112 -25.70 20.29 13.33
CA CYS A 112 -24.34 20.09 12.81
C CYS A 112 -23.29 20.69 13.74
N VAL A 113 -22.05 20.30 13.54
CA VAL A 113 -20.89 20.97 14.11
C VAL A 113 -20.38 21.98 13.10
N LEU A 114 -20.44 23.28 13.46
CA LEU A 114 -19.85 24.34 12.69
C LEU A 114 -18.46 24.66 13.24
N ASN A 115 -17.44 24.51 12.41
CA ASN A 115 -16.08 24.95 12.71
C ASN A 115 -15.85 26.31 12.04
N GLU A 116 -15.34 27.27 12.80
CA GLU A 116 -14.89 28.57 12.33
C GLU A 116 -13.41 28.74 12.67
N TYR A 117 -12.55 28.90 11.68
CA TYR A 117 -11.14 29.16 11.91
C TYR A 117 -10.77 30.60 11.60
N PHE A 118 -9.87 31.12 12.39
CA PHE A 118 -9.26 32.43 12.21
C PHE A 118 -7.76 32.25 12.05
N GLU A 119 -7.22 32.86 10.99
CA GLU A 119 -5.81 32.84 10.68
C GLU A 119 -5.30 34.28 10.54
N ASP A 120 -4.30 34.66 11.34
CA ASP A 120 -3.58 35.91 11.18
C ASP A 120 -2.10 35.60 10.92
N ASN A 121 -1.69 35.74 9.66
CA ASN A 121 -0.33 35.56 9.16
C ASN A 121 0.35 36.90 8.86
N SER A 122 -0.17 38.01 9.34
CA SER A 122 0.38 39.36 9.11
C SER A 122 1.74 39.56 9.78
N ASP A 123 2.02 38.80 10.83
CA ASP A 123 3.31 38.76 11.52
C ASP A 123 3.88 37.33 11.50
N PRO A 124 4.89 37.03 10.66
CA PRO A 124 5.48 35.71 10.56
C PRO A 124 6.13 35.17 11.86
N GLU A 125 6.49 36.09 12.81
CA GLU A 125 7.04 35.70 14.11
C GLU A 125 5.94 35.41 15.15
N ASN A 126 4.69 35.85 14.88
CA ASN A 126 3.54 35.68 15.76
C ASN A 126 2.29 35.20 14.97
N TYR A 127 2.45 34.08 14.27
CA TYR A 127 1.34 33.44 13.58
C TYR A 127 0.24 33.04 14.57
N VAL A 128 -0.98 33.51 14.35
CA VAL A 128 -2.15 33.18 15.17
C VAL A 128 -3.07 32.28 14.36
N TRP A 129 -3.31 31.10 14.89
CA TRP A 129 -4.33 30.18 14.41
C TRP A 129 -5.30 29.89 15.53
N GLU A 130 -6.58 30.13 15.31
CA GLU A 130 -7.65 29.88 16.28
C GLU A 130 -8.79 29.13 15.61
N GLU A 131 -9.23 28.03 16.21
CA GLU A 131 -10.40 27.27 15.80
C GLU A 131 -11.49 27.33 16.86
N ASN A 132 -12.73 27.57 16.40
CA ASN A 132 -13.91 27.62 17.26
C ASN A 132 -14.95 26.63 16.74
N TYR A 133 -15.44 25.78 17.60
CA TYR A 133 -16.43 24.76 17.28
C TYR A 133 -17.76 25.10 17.95
N TYR A 134 -18.84 24.96 17.18
CA TYR A 134 -20.20 25.26 17.64
C TYR A 134 -21.13 24.10 17.30
N LEU A 135 -22.02 23.79 18.26
CA LEU A 135 -23.23 23.02 17.95
C LEU A 135 -24.25 23.99 17.38
N LEU A 136 -24.69 23.77 16.16
CA LEU A 136 -25.64 24.59 15.43
C LEU A 136 -26.94 23.80 15.19
N LYS A 137 -28.10 24.40 15.52
CA LYS A 137 -29.41 23.91 15.13
C LYS A 137 -30.02 24.82 14.08
N MET A 138 -30.56 24.22 13.02
CA MET A 138 -31.26 24.90 11.93
C MET A 138 -32.63 24.27 11.72
N ASP A 139 -33.58 25.04 11.19
CA ASP A 139 -34.88 24.51 10.74
C ASP A 139 -34.72 23.71 9.42
N GLY A 140 -35.83 23.15 8.93
CA GLY A 140 -35.84 22.34 7.69
C GLY A 140 -35.52 23.12 6.42
N GLU A 141 -35.50 24.46 6.45
CA GLU A 141 -35.10 25.38 5.38
C GLU A 141 -33.65 25.88 5.52
N GLY A 142 -32.94 25.48 6.60
CA GLY A 142 -31.56 25.87 6.85
C GLY A 142 -31.38 27.19 7.62
N ASN A 143 -32.45 27.77 8.19
CA ASN A 143 -32.33 28.97 8.99
C ASN A 143 -31.84 28.62 10.40
N GLU A 144 -30.84 29.36 10.91
CA GLU A 144 -30.33 29.19 12.27
C GLU A 144 -31.43 29.38 13.31
N LEU A 145 -31.64 28.39 14.15
CA LEU A 145 -32.50 28.46 15.32
C LEU A 145 -31.70 28.84 16.57
N TRP A 146 -30.54 28.24 16.74
CA TRP A 146 -29.58 28.60 17.79
C TRP A 146 -28.18 28.06 17.46
N LYS A 147 -27.16 28.69 18.05
CA LYS A 147 -25.74 28.32 17.94
C LYS A 147 -25.10 28.34 19.33
N GLN A 148 -24.49 27.25 19.75
CA GLN A 148 -23.87 27.06 21.04
C GLN A 148 -22.40 26.70 20.92
N SER A 149 -21.51 27.45 21.61
CA SER A 149 -20.07 27.10 21.64
C SER A 149 -19.85 25.75 22.33
N LEU A 150 -19.03 24.90 21.70
CA LEU A 150 -18.59 23.63 22.28
C LEU A 150 -17.38 23.80 23.20
N LYS A 151 -16.65 24.92 23.09
CA LYS A 151 -15.55 25.29 24.00
C LYS A 151 -16.12 25.70 25.37
N GLY A 152 -15.65 25.04 26.44
CA GLY A 152 -16.00 25.35 27.80
C GLY A 152 -15.36 26.65 28.28
N GLU A 153 -15.96 27.32 29.30
CA GLU A 153 -15.33 28.47 29.97
C GLU A 153 -14.02 28.04 30.64
N GLY A 154 -12.90 28.65 30.24
CA GLY A 154 -11.55 28.39 30.79
C GLY A 154 -10.79 27.23 30.14
N GLU A 155 -11.29 26.67 29.06
CA GLU A 155 -10.55 25.69 28.23
C GLU A 155 -9.77 26.41 27.12
N ASP A 156 -8.44 26.24 27.11
CA ASP A 156 -7.55 26.92 26.15
C ASP A 156 -7.59 26.32 24.73
N SER A 157 -8.04 25.07 24.59
CA SER A 157 -8.15 24.37 23.31
C SER A 157 -9.34 23.41 23.29
N TYR A 158 -9.93 23.26 22.11
CA TYR A 158 -10.94 22.24 21.82
C TYR A 158 -10.44 21.38 20.64
N TYR A 159 -10.49 20.07 20.80
CA TYR A 159 -9.84 19.13 19.87
C TYR A 159 -10.81 18.50 18.86
N GLY A 160 -11.69 19.28 18.29
CA GLY A 160 -12.59 18.81 17.24
C GLY A 160 -13.63 17.76 17.69
N VAL A 161 -14.63 17.57 16.86
CA VAL A 161 -15.68 16.56 17.07
C VAL A 161 -15.37 15.33 16.25
N ASN A 162 -15.22 14.18 16.92
CA ASN A 162 -14.98 12.89 16.27
C ASN A 162 -16.30 12.16 15.95
N TRP A 163 -17.35 12.43 16.75
CA TRP A 163 -18.63 11.76 16.59
C TRP A 163 -19.78 12.60 17.16
N MET A 164 -20.90 12.64 16.44
CA MET A 164 -22.14 13.27 16.89
C MET A 164 -23.36 12.45 16.49
N LYS A 165 -24.31 12.24 17.42
CA LYS A 165 -25.58 11.57 17.13
C LYS A 165 -26.71 12.16 17.97
N ILE A 166 -27.93 12.13 17.41
CA ILE A 166 -29.18 12.31 18.18
C ILE A 166 -29.58 10.93 18.71
N LEU A 167 -29.72 10.83 20.02
CA LEU A 167 -30.15 9.60 20.70
C LEU A 167 -31.66 9.39 20.56
N GLY A 168 -32.11 8.16 20.79
CA GLY A 168 -33.52 7.81 20.67
C GLY A 168 -34.46 8.56 21.63
N ASP A 169 -33.94 9.25 22.67
CA ASP A 169 -34.67 10.12 23.60
C ASP A 169 -34.57 11.62 23.21
N GLY A 170 -33.97 11.95 22.07
CA GLY A 170 -33.83 13.31 21.55
C GLY A 170 -32.62 14.07 22.04
N ARG A 171 -31.86 13.56 23.02
CA ARG A 171 -30.60 14.17 23.44
C ARG A 171 -29.56 14.12 22.34
N ILE A 172 -28.62 15.05 22.36
CA ILE A 172 -27.50 15.07 21.41
C ILE A 172 -26.25 14.63 22.17
N ALA A 173 -25.57 13.63 21.60
CA ALA A 173 -24.29 13.13 22.11
C ALA A 173 -23.17 13.56 21.18
N ILE A 174 -22.14 14.21 21.73
CA ILE A 174 -20.93 14.65 21.01
C ILE A 174 -19.73 14.07 21.72
N ALA A 175 -18.86 13.38 20.94
CA ALA A 175 -17.58 12.89 21.43
C ALA A 175 -16.43 13.67 20.78
N ASP A 176 -15.43 13.96 21.61
CA ASP A 176 -14.12 14.47 21.23
C ASP A 176 -13.02 13.49 21.69
N ALA A 177 -11.76 13.84 21.50
CA ALA A 177 -10.63 13.00 21.90
C ALA A 177 -10.57 12.71 23.42
N TYR A 178 -11.22 13.51 24.26
CA TYR A 178 -11.10 13.45 25.72
C TYR A 178 -12.36 12.99 26.45
N GLY A 179 -13.48 12.86 25.72
CA GLY A 179 -14.68 12.40 26.36
C GLY A 179 -15.95 12.57 25.54
N LEU A 180 -17.08 12.44 26.23
CA LEU A 180 -18.40 12.53 25.66
C LEU A 180 -19.22 13.60 26.41
N THR A 181 -19.91 14.47 25.68
CA THR A 181 -20.83 15.45 26.23
C THR A 181 -22.24 15.22 25.73
N LEU A 182 -23.20 15.15 26.64
CA LEU A 182 -24.64 15.06 26.36
C LEU A 182 -25.27 16.44 26.45
N TYR A 183 -26.06 16.78 25.43
CA TYR A 183 -26.80 18.04 25.33
C TYR A 183 -28.30 17.78 25.27
N ASP A 184 -29.11 18.74 25.74
CA ASP A 184 -30.54 18.78 25.45
C ASP A 184 -30.82 19.36 24.05
N THR A 185 -32.08 19.35 23.62
CA THR A 185 -32.52 19.88 22.32
C THR A 185 -32.38 21.40 22.17
N GLN A 186 -32.03 22.12 23.24
CA GLN A 186 -31.75 23.57 23.30
C GLN A 186 -30.23 23.86 23.31
N GLY A 187 -29.37 22.80 23.25
CA GLY A 187 -27.93 22.96 23.28
C GLY A 187 -27.30 23.14 24.65
N ASN A 188 -28.08 22.95 25.75
CA ASN A 188 -27.53 23.02 27.09
C ASN A 188 -26.83 21.69 27.45
N VAL A 189 -25.67 21.80 28.10
CA VAL A 189 -24.93 20.65 28.61
C VAL A 189 -25.73 19.97 29.73
N LEU A 190 -26.05 18.70 29.52
CA LEU A 190 -26.69 17.86 30.56
C LEU A 190 -25.63 17.11 31.37
N LYS A 191 -24.59 16.59 30.68
CA LYS A 191 -23.57 15.76 31.32
C LYS A 191 -22.28 15.76 30.50
N LYS A 192 -21.13 15.70 31.20
CA LYS A 192 -19.82 15.42 30.62
C LYS A 192 -19.28 14.11 31.19
N VAL A 193 -18.91 13.19 30.35
CA VAL A 193 -18.21 11.93 30.67
C VAL A 193 -16.79 12.08 30.22
N LYS A 194 -15.85 12.26 31.13
CA LYS A 194 -14.42 12.41 30.83
C LYS A 194 -13.76 11.03 30.79
N GLN A 195 -12.79 10.89 29.90
CA GLN A 195 -11.87 9.75 29.93
C GLN A 195 -10.91 9.86 31.13
N GLU A 196 -10.30 8.74 31.51
CA GLU A 196 -9.22 8.74 32.51
C GLU A 196 -8.03 9.54 32.00
N GLU A 197 -7.25 10.10 32.93
CA GLU A 197 -6.03 10.86 32.61
C GLU A 197 -5.09 9.98 31.75
N ASP A 198 -4.59 10.53 30.64
CA ASP A 198 -3.75 9.83 29.64
C ASP A 198 -4.45 8.77 28.75
N SER A 199 -5.78 8.70 28.73
CA SER A 199 -6.53 7.88 27.78
C SER A 199 -7.33 8.74 26.80
N TYR A 200 -7.39 8.29 25.54
CA TYR A 200 -8.20 8.93 24.50
C TYR A 200 -9.50 8.17 24.31
N MET A 201 -10.57 8.88 23.96
CA MET A 201 -11.80 8.25 23.50
C MET A 201 -11.51 7.68 22.09
N GLY A 202 -11.82 6.39 21.91
CA GLY A 202 -11.79 5.76 20.59
C GLY A 202 -12.95 6.25 19.71
N ASP A 203 -12.97 5.79 18.48
CA ASP A 203 -14.09 6.06 17.58
C ASP A 203 -15.35 5.38 18.09
N LEU A 204 -16.48 6.12 18.03
CA LEU A 204 -17.77 5.60 18.48
C LEU A 204 -18.60 5.12 17.30
N ILE A 205 -19.20 3.95 17.45
CA ILE A 205 -20.09 3.33 16.45
C ILE A 205 -21.43 3.07 17.13
N GLN A 206 -22.52 3.63 16.61
CA GLN A 206 -23.85 3.30 17.06
C GLN A 206 -24.44 2.19 16.20
N LEU A 207 -24.70 1.05 16.81
CA LEU A 207 -25.37 -0.08 16.16
C LEU A 207 -26.86 0.24 15.91
N THR A 208 -27.49 -0.54 15.04
CA THR A 208 -28.92 -0.34 14.68
C THR A 208 -29.89 -0.59 15.85
N ASP A 209 -29.49 -1.35 16.87
CA ASP A 209 -30.27 -1.54 18.12
C ASP A 209 -30.06 -0.42 19.14
N GLY A 210 -29.24 0.59 18.82
CA GLY A 210 -28.92 1.72 19.70
C GLY A 210 -27.69 1.49 20.60
N THR A 211 -27.09 0.30 20.61
CA THR A 211 -25.86 0.01 21.35
C THR A 211 -24.73 0.89 20.83
N ILE A 212 -23.96 1.50 21.73
CA ILE A 212 -22.75 2.27 21.38
C ILE A 212 -21.51 1.39 21.59
N LEU A 213 -20.68 1.30 20.57
CA LEU A 213 -19.36 0.69 20.65
C LEU A 213 -18.29 1.79 20.70
N ASN A 214 -17.30 1.59 21.56
CA ASN A 214 -16.05 2.33 21.53
C ASN A 214 -14.99 1.45 20.84
N MET A 215 -14.41 1.94 19.76
CA MET A 215 -13.30 1.30 19.05
C MET A 215 -12.00 2.02 19.38
N SER A 216 -11.02 1.31 19.90
CA SER A 216 -9.72 1.84 20.25
C SER A 216 -8.61 0.83 19.90
N TYR A 217 -7.39 1.33 19.74
CA TYR A 217 -6.24 0.46 19.47
C TYR A 217 -5.63 -0.04 20.77
N SER A 218 -5.47 -1.36 20.88
CA SER A 218 -4.76 -2.02 21.98
C SER A 218 -3.30 -2.23 21.62
N SER A 219 -2.40 -1.47 22.22
CA SER A 219 -0.95 -1.64 22.00
C SER A 219 -0.42 -2.96 22.61
N GLU A 220 -1.11 -3.52 23.61
CA GLU A 220 -0.73 -4.80 24.22
C GLU A 220 -0.99 -5.97 23.25
N ASN A 221 -2.10 -5.92 22.51
CA ASN A 221 -2.52 -6.99 21.60
C ASN A 221 -2.24 -6.66 20.12
N ASN A 222 -1.74 -5.44 19.84
CA ASN A 222 -1.48 -4.93 18.49
C ASN A 222 -2.71 -5.00 17.55
N LYS A 223 -3.93 -4.72 18.12
CA LYS A 223 -5.22 -4.87 17.43
C LYS A 223 -6.18 -3.75 17.75
N TYR A 224 -7.11 -3.49 16.85
CA TYR A 224 -8.31 -2.71 17.19
C TYR A 224 -9.24 -3.53 18.08
N MET A 225 -9.70 -2.90 19.14
CA MET A 225 -10.56 -3.44 20.18
C MET A 225 -11.91 -2.73 20.16
N LEU A 226 -12.97 -3.51 20.23
CA LEU A 226 -14.35 -3.05 20.32
C LEU A 226 -14.89 -3.33 21.71
N GLN A 227 -15.53 -2.34 22.35
CA GLN A 227 -16.18 -2.49 23.66
C GLN A 227 -17.54 -1.80 23.64
N LYS A 228 -18.58 -2.46 24.17
CA LYS A 228 -19.86 -1.75 24.41
C LYS A 228 -19.65 -0.71 25.48
N MET A 229 -20.14 0.49 25.24
CA MET A 229 -20.00 1.62 26.15
C MET A 229 -21.35 2.11 26.64
N ASP A 230 -21.48 2.28 27.94
CA ASP A 230 -22.61 2.99 28.54
C ASP A 230 -22.41 4.49 28.37
N ILE A 231 -23.29 5.11 27.60
CA ILE A 231 -23.16 6.54 27.24
C ILE A 231 -23.40 7.48 28.46
N GLU A 232 -24.04 6.98 29.52
CA GLU A 232 -24.28 7.77 30.74
C GLU A 232 -23.08 7.76 31.69
N THR A 233 -22.36 6.64 31.77
CA THR A 233 -21.29 6.49 32.74
C THR A 233 -19.92 6.51 32.11
N GLY A 234 -19.80 6.18 30.80
CA GLY A 234 -18.54 5.94 30.10
C GLY A 234 -17.95 4.56 30.40
N GLU A 235 -18.64 3.74 31.22
CA GLU A 235 -18.18 2.38 31.53
C GLU A 235 -18.16 1.52 30.25
N LYS A 236 -17.06 0.78 30.06
CA LYS A 236 -16.84 -0.10 28.91
C LYS A 236 -16.99 -1.56 29.33
N SER A 237 -17.55 -2.37 28.42
CA SER A 237 -17.75 -3.82 28.63
C SER A 237 -16.44 -4.61 28.37
N GLU A 238 -16.63 -5.94 28.28
CA GLU A 238 -15.62 -6.86 27.77
C GLU A 238 -15.14 -6.49 26.35
N GLU A 239 -13.95 -6.93 26.02
CA GLU A 239 -13.26 -6.66 24.78
C GLU A 239 -13.69 -7.67 23.69
N TYR A 240 -13.88 -7.15 22.48
CA TYR A 240 -14.12 -7.95 21.28
C TYR A 240 -13.06 -7.60 20.23
N TYR A 241 -12.56 -8.60 19.52
CA TYR A 241 -11.54 -8.45 18.48
C TYR A 241 -12.03 -9.06 17.19
N VAL A 242 -11.94 -8.32 16.08
CA VAL A 242 -12.30 -8.83 14.75
C VAL A 242 -11.21 -9.79 14.27
N PRO A 243 -11.59 -10.95 13.70
CA PRO A 243 -10.62 -11.89 13.11
C PRO A 243 -9.81 -11.27 11.94
N GLY A 244 -8.59 -11.76 11.74
CA GLY A 244 -7.68 -11.27 10.69
C GLY A 244 -6.91 -10.02 11.09
N ILE A 245 -6.56 -9.19 10.12
CA ILE A 245 -5.87 -7.91 10.35
C ILE A 245 -6.93 -6.83 10.61
N SER A 246 -7.13 -6.48 11.86
CA SER A 246 -8.18 -5.55 12.29
C SER A 246 -8.04 -4.16 11.69
N SER A 247 -6.82 -3.71 11.40
CA SER A 247 -6.52 -2.42 10.75
C SER A 247 -6.87 -2.34 9.26
N MET A 248 -7.16 -3.46 8.63
CA MET A 248 -7.58 -3.49 7.22
C MET A 248 -9.07 -3.17 7.01
N TYR A 249 -9.84 -3.05 8.08
CA TYR A 249 -11.28 -2.81 7.99
C TYR A 249 -11.66 -1.39 8.39
N SER A 250 -12.61 -0.81 7.64
CA SER A 250 -13.45 0.28 8.10
C SER A 250 -14.74 -0.30 8.68
N TYR A 251 -15.23 0.24 9.79
CA TYR A 251 -16.29 -0.34 10.61
C TYR A 251 -17.57 0.49 10.50
N PHE A 252 -18.68 -0.15 10.14
CA PHE A 252 -19.99 0.50 9.98
C PHE A 252 -21.09 -0.33 10.67
N PRO A 253 -22.19 0.29 11.12
CA PRO A 253 -23.32 -0.47 11.66
C PRO A 253 -23.97 -1.33 10.59
N GLY A 254 -24.35 -2.56 10.96
CA GLY A 254 -25.05 -3.50 10.08
C GLY A 254 -26.54 -3.58 10.40
N ILE A 255 -27.33 -4.29 9.55
CA ILE A 255 -28.74 -4.61 9.78
C ILE A 255 -28.91 -6.06 10.22
N SER A 256 -28.35 -7.01 9.47
CA SER A 256 -28.40 -8.45 9.78
C SER A 256 -27.20 -8.95 10.58
N HIS A 257 -26.19 -8.12 10.71
CA HIS A 257 -25.00 -8.31 11.55
C HIS A 257 -24.84 -7.08 12.42
N ASP A 258 -24.11 -7.20 13.53
CA ASP A 258 -23.82 -6.04 14.39
C ASP A 258 -23.03 -4.98 13.60
N LEU A 259 -22.05 -5.42 12.81
CA LEU A 259 -21.19 -4.56 12.01
C LEU A 259 -21.11 -5.02 10.55
N LEU A 260 -20.93 -4.05 9.66
CA LEU A 260 -20.36 -4.21 8.33
C LEU A 260 -18.90 -3.79 8.37
N LEU A 261 -18.03 -4.66 7.89
CA LEU A 261 -16.60 -4.44 7.77
C LEU A 261 -16.27 -4.25 6.29
N VAL A 262 -15.61 -3.16 5.96
CA VAL A 262 -15.22 -2.86 4.59
C VAL A 262 -13.71 -2.91 4.49
N SER A 263 -13.20 -3.76 3.60
CA SER A 263 -11.80 -3.84 3.24
C SER A 263 -11.59 -3.36 1.80
N ASN A 264 -10.36 -3.45 1.31
CA ASN A 264 -10.04 -3.23 -0.09
C ASN A 264 -10.51 -4.36 -1.04
N VAL A 265 -11.05 -5.47 -0.50
CA VAL A 265 -11.50 -6.65 -1.26
C VAL A 265 -13.02 -6.74 -1.33
N GLY A 266 -13.73 -6.34 -0.27
CA GLY A 266 -15.17 -6.52 -0.18
C GLY A 266 -15.79 -6.00 1.09
N VAL A 267 -17.07 -6.31 1.26
CA VAL A 267 -17.89 -6.01 2.43
C VAL A 267 -18.18 -7.31 3.17
N TYR A 268 -17.98 -7.31 4.47
CA TYR A 268 -18.19 -8.48 5.35
C TYR A 268 -19.15 -8.13 6.47
N GLY A 269 -19.93 -9.12 6.90
CA GLY A 269 -20.75 -9.06 8.11
C GLY A 269 -20.01 -9.66 9.30
N TYR A 270 -20.15 -9.06 10.48
CA TYR A 270 -19.55 -9.51 11.72
C TYR A 270 -20.49 -9.28 12.91
N ASN A 271 -20.67 -10.30 13.77
CA ASN A 271 -21.30 -10.13 15.07
C ASN A 271 -20.25 -10.17 16.17
N LEU A 272 -20.43 -9.39 17.20
CA LEU A 272 -19.48 -9.29 18.31
C LEU A 272 -19.22 -10.68 18.94
N GLY A 273 -17.97 -11.12 18.82
CA GLY A 273 -17.51 -12.40 19.35
C GLY A 273 -17.53 -13.58 18.36
N ASP A 274 -17.91 -13.35 17.11
CA ASP A 274 -17.77 -14.37 16.07
C ASP A 274 -16.27 -14.69 15.81
N GLU A 275 -15.96 -15.96 15.53
CA GLU A 275 -14.59 -16.40 15.21
C GLU A 275 -14.20 -16.14 13.75
N GLU A 276 -15.16 -15.86 12.87
CA GLU A 276 -14.99 -15.62 11.44
C GLU A 276 -15.87 -14.45 10.98
N VAL A 277 -15.47 -13.76 9.92
CA VAL A 277 -16.29 -12.77 9.22
C VAL A 277 -17.04 -13.43 8.07
N THR A 278 -18.23 -12.95 7.73
CA THR A 278 -19.06 -13.46 6.63
C THR A 278 -18.93 -12.56 5.42
N GLU A 279 -18.42 -13.05 4.30
CA GLU A 279 -18.36 -12.29 3.05
C GLU A 279 -19.78 -12.00 2.53
N LEU A 280 -20.11 -10.73 2.32
CA LEU A 280 -21.40 -10.27 1.79
C LEU A 280 -21.28 -9.83 0.34
N MET A 281 -20.24 -9.06 0.02
CA MET A 281 -19.94 -8.56 -1.31
C MET A 281 -18.46 -8.72 -1.62
N ASN A 282 -18.16 -9.18 -2.84
CA ASN A 282 -16.82 -9.15 -3.41
C ASN A 282 -16.74 -8.04 -4.47
N PHE A 283 -15.77 -7.13 -4.32
CA PHE A 283 -15.66 -5.99 -5.23
C PHE A 283 -15.26 -6.41 -6.65
N ILE A 284 -14.32 -7.33 -6.79
CA ILE A 284 -13.87 -7.80 -8.11
C ILE A 284 -14.96 -8.60 -8.82
N ASP A 285 -15.69 -9.45 -8.09
CA ASP A 285 -16.83 -10.19 -8.64
C ASP A 285 -17.99 -9.26 -9.03
N SER A 286 -18.05 -8.08 -8.43
CA SER A 286 -18.99 -7.00 -8.75
C SER A 286 -18.46 -6.00 -9.78
N ASP A 287 -17.34 -6.27 -10.44
CA ASP A 287 -16.68 -5.37 -11.40
C ASP A 287 -16.33 -3.99 -10.83
N LEU A 288 -15.97 -3.92 -9.55
CA LEU A 288 -15.59 -2.73 -8.83
C LEU A 288 -14.13 -2.79 -8.40
N ASN A 289 -13.36 -1.74 -8.68
CA ASN A 289 -12.11 -1.50 -7.99
C ASN A 289 -12.34 -0.46 -6.89
N ALA A 290 -12.74 -0.93 -5.72
CA ALA A 290 -13.00 -0.08 -4.58
C ALA A 290 -11.81 -0.04 -3.63
N SER A 291 -10.70 0.55 -4.04
CA SER A 291 -9.62 0.87 -3.11
C SER A 291 -10.05 1.87 -2.04
N TYR A 292 -11.21 2.53 -2.22
CA TYR A 292 -11.68 3.59 -1.34
C TYR A 292 -13.21 3.61 -1.27
N VAL A 293 -13.81 2.63 -0.56
CA VAL A 293 -15.16 2.77 -0.04
C VAL A 293 -15.04 3.47 1.31
N TYR A 294 -15.36 4.76 1.37
CA TYR A 294 -15.17 5.57 2.58
C TYR A 294 -16.26 5.36 3.62
N SER A 295 -17.48 5.03 3.17
CA SER A 295 -18.61 4.82 4.07
C SER A 295 -19.64 3.90 3.44
N ILE A 296 -20.35 3.17 4.28
CA ILE A 296 -21.47 2.32 3.89
C ILE A 296 -22.65 2.58 4.82
N VAL A 297 -23.84 2.69 4.22
CA VAL A 297 -25.12 2.77 4.94
C VAL A 297 -26.04 1.67 4.40
N PRO A 298 -26.34 0.62 5.18
CA PRO A 298 -27.22 -0.46 4.76
C PRO A 298 -28.69 0.01 4.73
N VAL A 299 -29.41 -0.46 3.70
CA VAL A 299 -30.87 -0.26 3.55
C VAL A 299 -31.62 -1.56 3.86
N SER A 300 -31.04 -2.67 3.43
CA SER A 300 -31.55 -4.02 3.65
C SER A 300 -30.40 -5.04 3.63
N GLU A 301 -30.69 -6.32 3.75
CA GLU A 301 -29.71 -7.40 3.59
C GLU A 301 -29.10 -7.48 2.19
N THR A 302 -29.74 -6.86 1.19
CA THR A 302 -29.36 -6.97 -0.22
C THR A 302 -29.11 -5.62 -0.87
N GLU A 303 -29.21 -4.52 -0.12
CA GLU A 303 -29.07 -3.18 -0.64
C GLU A 303 -28.38 -2.26 0.36
N PHE A 304 -27.40 -1.48 -0.10
CA PHE A 304 -26.74 -0.43 0.66
C PHE A 304 -26.27 0.73 -0.23
N TYR A 305 -26.04 1.86 0.38
CA TYR A 305 -25.35 2.99 -0.25
C TYR A 305 -23.90 3.05 0.22
N GLY A 306 -23.01 3.55 -0.63
CA GLY A 306 -21.59 3.73 -0.27
C GLY A 306 -20.98 4.89 -1.05
N MET A 307 -20.14 5.67 -0.38
CA MET A 307 -19.28 6.64 -1.06
C MET A 307 -18.01 5.96 -1.54
N ILE A 308 -17.70 6.16 -2.82
CA ILE A 308 -16.47 5.68 -3.44
C ILE A 308 -15.72 6.84 -4.09
N ASN A 309 -14.39 6.73 -4.16
CA ASN A 309 -13.62 7.64 -5.01
C ASN A 309 -13.60 7.10 -6.43
N ASP A 310 -14.09 7.89 -7.38
CA ASP A 310 -13.95 7.60 -8.80
C ASP A 310 -12.54 7.98 -9.25
N ASN A 311 -11.71 6.98 -9.46
CA ASN A 311 -10.31 7.17 -9.81
C ASN A 311 -10.07 7.71 -11.22
N LEU A 312 -11.10 7.73 -12.07
CA LEU A 312 -11.01 8.32 -13.42
C LEU A 312 -11.18 9.85 -13.37
N THR A 313 -12.05 10.32 -12.47
CA THR A 313 -12.35 11.75 -12.34
C THR A 313 -11.73 12.40 -11.10
N GLY A 314 -11.23 11.60 -10.15
CA GLY A 314 -10.78 12.06 -8.85
C GLY A 314 -11.91 12.51 -7.91
N ASN A 315 -13.18 12.33 -8.32
CA ASN A 315 -14.34 12.80 -7.56
C ASN A 315 -14.88 11.71 -6.61
N THR A 316 -15.41 12.14 -5.49
CA THR A 316 -16.20 11.27 -4.62
C THR A 316 -17.61 11.16 -5.17
N VAL A 317 -18.07 9.93 -5.42
CA VAL A 317 -19.41 9.62 -5.93
C VAL A 317 -20.18 8.75 -4.93
N LEU A 318 -21.48 8.97 -4.82
CA LEU A 318 -22.38 8.15 -4.04
C LEU A 318 -23.00 7.06 -4.93
N MET A 319 -22.79 5.81 -4.53
CA MET A 319 -23.27 4.64 -5.27
C MET A 319 -24.34 3.90 -4.47
N LYS A 320 -25.31 3.39 -5.19
CA LYS A 320 -26.28 2.40 -4.72
C LYS A 320 -25.81 1.02 -5.14
N PHE A 321 -25.72 0.10 -4.18
CA PHE A 321 -25.33 -1.29 -4.38
C PHE A 321 -26.54 -2.19 -4.17
N THR A 322 -26.83 -3.03 -5.17
CA THR A 322 -27.95 -3.98 -5.12
C THR A 322 -27.46 -5.38 -5.45
N LYS A 323 -27.73 -6.35 -4.58
CA LYS A 323 -27.33 -7.76 -4.76
C LYS A 323 -27.97 -8.33 -6.02
N VAL A 324 -27.15 -8.98 -6.85
CA VAL A 324 -27.60 -9.65 -8.08
C VAL A 324 -28.06 -11.07 -7.73
N ASP A 325 -29.20 -11.51 -8.26
CA ASP A 325 -29.61 -12.91 -8.13
C ASP A 325 -28.57 -13.82 -8.82
N PRO A 326 -28.00 -14.82 -8.15
CA PRO A 326 -26.96 -15.68 -8.73
C PRO A 326 -27.30 -16.30 -10.08
N LYS A 327 -28.60 -16.51 -10.40
CA LYS A 327 -29.05 -17.00 -11.71
C LYS A 327 -28.88 -15.99 -12.84
N ASP A 328 -28.83 -14.69 -12.52
CA ASP A 328 -28.72 -13.58 -13.48
C ASP A 328 -27.25 -13.18 -13.73
N VAL A 329 -26.29 -13.75 -12.99
CA VAL A 329 -24.85 -13.56 -13.20
C VAL A 329 -24.39 -14.39 -14.40
N VAL A 330 -23.79 -13.72 -15.39
CA VAL A 330 -23.33 -14.33 -16.65
C VAL A 330 -22.22 -15.36 -16.38
N ASP A 331 -22.32 -16.53 -16.98
CA ASP A 331 -21.29 -17.57 -16.91
C ASP A 331 -20.12 -17.22 -17.85
N LYS A 332 -18.93 -17.07 -17.27
CA LYS A 332 -17.63 -16.96 -17.97
C LYS A 332 -16.68 -18.04 -17.48
N LYS A 333 -15.66 -18.36 -18.27
CA LYS A 333 -14.59 -19.25 -17.81
C LYS A 333 -13.73 -18.53 -16.79
N ILE A 334 -13.53 -19.12 -15.63
CA ILE A 334 -12.77 -18.52 -14.55
C ILE A 334 -11.28 -18.76 -14.75
N LEU A 335 -10.53 -17.67 -14.69
CA LEU A 335 -9.09 -17.63 -14.52
C LEU A 335 -8.79 -17.26 -13.07
N THR A 336 -7.91 -17.98 -12.41
CA THR A 336 -7.46 -17.62 -11.06
C THR A 336 -6.18 -16.80 -11.13
N LEU A 337 -6.17 -15.62 -10.50
CA LEU A 337 -4.97 -14.83 -10.28
C LEU A 337 -4.59 -14.92 -8.80
N GLY A 338 -3.45 -15.53 -8.50
CA GLY A 338 -2.91 -15.66 -7.14
C GLY A 338 -1.94 -14.53 -6.82
N CYS A 339 -1.98 -14.00 -5.59
CA CYS A 339 -1.08 -12.97 -5.09
C CYS A 339 -0.99 -13.02 -3.57
N ASN A 340 0.02 -12.36 -2.99
CA ASN A 340 0.11 -12.06 -1.56
C ASN A 340 0.03 -10.54 -1.37
N GLY A 341 -1.16 -9.99 -1.57
CA GLY A 341 -1.39 -8.56 -1.76
C GLY A 341 -1.34 -8.17 -3.23
N ILE A 342 -2.30 -7.38 -3.67
CA ILE A 342 -2.39 -6.94 -5.06
C ILE A 342 -2.45 -5.42 -5.14
N GLY A 343 -1.60 -4.84 -5.99
CA GLY A 343 -1.58 -3.41 -6.27
C GLY A 343 -2.87 -2.92 -6.92
N TRP A 344 -3.13 -1.64 -6.75
CA TRP A 344 -4.33 -0.99 -7.26
C TRP A 344 -4.43 -1.04 -8.79
N ASP A 345 -3.33 -0.82 -9.48
CA ASP A 345 -3.22 -0.85 -10.94
C ASP A 345 -3.60 -2.21 -11.55
N ILE A 346 -3.07 -3.32 -10.98
CA ILE A 346 -3.42 -4.67 -11.44
C ILE A 346 -4.90 -4.95 -11.16
N ARG A 347 -5.41 -4.53 -10.01
CA ARG A 347 -6.82 -4.69 -9.66
C ARG A 347 -7.72 -3.97 -10.66
N ASN A 348 -7.34 -2.75 -11.08
CA ASN A 348 -8.02 -2.03 -12.16
C ASN A 348 -8.04 -2.83 -13.46
N GLN A 349 -6.91 -3.40 -13.86
CA GLN A 349 -6.82 -4.18 -15.10
C GLN A 349 -7.68 -5.45 -15.02
N VAL A 350 -7.74 -6.10 -13.87
CA VAL A 350 -8.65 -7.24 -13.65
C VAL A 350 -10.10 -6.81 -13.82
N VAL A 351 -10.50 -5.68 -13.26
CA VAL A 351 -11.87 -5.14 -13.42
C VAL A 351 -12.18 -4.81 -14.87
N GLN A 352 -11.27 -4.13 -15.58
CA GLN A 352 -11.44 -3.80 -16.99
C GLN A 352 -11.52 -5.07 -17.86
N PHE A 353 -10.64 -6.04 -17.63
CA PHE A 353 -10.68 -7.33 -18.28
C PHE A 353 -12.03 -8.04 -18.05
N ASN A 354 -12.49 -8.09 -16.80
CA ASN A 354 -13.74 -8.75 -16.44
C ASN A 354 -14.96 -8.09 -17.10
N LYS A 355 -14.95 -6.76 -17.24
CA LYS A 355 -16.03 -5.99 -17.93
C LYS A 355 -16.03 -6.25 -19.43
N THR A 356 -14.87 -6.25 -20.08
CA THR A 356 -14.73 -6.25 -21.54
C THR A 356 -14.60 -7.63 -22.16
N ASN A 357 -14.03 -8.61 -21.46
CA ASN A 357 -13.84 -9.95 -21.98
C ASN A 357 -15.15 -10.77 -21.92
N GLU A 358 -15.63 -11.23 -23.06
CA GLU A 358 -16.88 -11.99 -23.16
C GLU A 358 -16.74 -13.46 -22.72
N LYS A 359 -15.51 -14.02 -22.75
CA LYS A 359 -15.25 -15.45 -22.61
C LYS A 359 -14.68 -15.81 -21.24
N TYR A 360 -13.82 -14.94 -20.69
CA TYR A 360 -13.08 -15.19 -19.47
C TYR A 360 -13.42 -14.15 -18.38
N ARG A 361 -13.25 -14.56 -17.14
CA ARG A 361 -13.29 -13.70 -15.96
C ARG A 361 -12.15 -14.07 -15.03
N ILE A 362 -11.43 -13.09 -14.50
CA ILE A 362 -10.38 -13.29 -13.50
C ILE A 362 -11.00 -13.19 -12.11
N GLN A 363 -10.74 -14.20 -11.30
CA GLN A 363 -11.00 -14.20 -9.86
C GLN A 363 -9.68 -14.07 -9.13
N ILE A 364 -9.56 -13.06 -8.27
CA ILE A 364 -8.36 -12.83 -7.47
C ILE A 364 -8.41 -13.76 -6.26
N ARG A 365 -7.31 -14.46 -6.02
CA ARG A 365 -7.03 -15.22 -4.82
C ARG A 365 -5.90 -14.51 -4.07
N ASP A 366 -6.27 -13.60 -3.20
CA ASP A 366 -5.33 -12.85 -2.40
C ASP A 366 -5.03 -13.61 -1.10
N TYR A 367 -3.82 -14.10 -0.98
CA TYR A 367 -3.38 -14.86 0.19
C TYR A 367 -3.08 -13.97 1.39
N SER A 368 -2.91 -12.65 1.21
CA SER A 368 -2.71 -11.71 2.32
C SER A 368 -3.88 -11.71 3.31
N GLN A 369 -5.07 -12.14 2.88
CA GLN A 369 -6.25 -12.32 3.76
C GLN A 369 -6.03 -13.33 4.90
N TYR A 370 -5.01 -14.19 4.80
CA TYR A 370 -4.67 -15.16 5.86
C TYR A 370 -3.66 -14.61 6.87
N ASN A 371 -3.10 -13.43 6.63
CA ASN A 371 -2.24 -12.76 7.58
C ASN A 371 -3.03 -12.37 8.83
N THR A 372 -2.32 -12.21 9.94
CA THR A 372 -2.89 -11.76 11.21
C THR A 372 -2.08 -10.57 11.73
N ASP A 373 -2.60 -9.87 12.72
CA ASP A 373 -1.88 -8.76 13.37
C ASP A 373 -0.58 -9.22 14.05
N GLU A 374 -0.47 -10.52 14.37
CA GLU A 374 0.73 -11.13 14.95
C GLU A 374 1.74 -11.66 13.91
N ASP A 375 1.25 -12.04 12.71
CA ASP A 375 2.09 -12.66 11.67
C ASP A 375 1.62 -12.30 10.27
N TYR A 376 2.35 -11.42 9.61
CA TYR A 376 2.11 -10.96 8.24
C TYR A 376 2.65 -11.91 7.16
N THR A 377 3.28 -13.05 7.53
CA THR A 377 3.87 -14.01 6.60
C THR A 377 3.02 -15.25 6.34
N VAL A 378 1.90 -15.40 7.06
CA VAL A 378 1.01 -16.57 6.97
C VAL A 378 0.48 -16.76 5.54
N GLY A 379 0.06 -15.66 4.90
CA GLY A 379 -0.44 -15.69 3.52
C GLY A 379 0.61 -16.17 2.53
N LEU A 380 1.81 -15.63 2.61
CA LEU A 380 2.92 -16.02 1.75
C LEU A 380 3.32 -17.50 1.94
N THR A 381 3.39 -17.95 3.20
CA THR A 381 3.68 -19.35 3.55
C THR A 381 2.62 -20.29 2.95
N ARG A 382 1.35 -19.89 2.99
CA ARG A 382 0.26 -20.66 2.42
C ARG A 382 0.31 -20.70 0.90
N LEU A 383 0.56 -19.54 0.26
CA LEU A 383 0.75 -19.46 -1.19
C LEU A 383 1.89 -20.39 -1.65
N ASN A 384 3.05 -20.33 -0.99
CA ASN A 384 4.18 -21.21 -1.28
C ASN A 384 3.81 -22.69 -1.11
N THR A 385 3.06 -23.04 -0.06
CA THR A 385 2.60 -24.42 0.18
C THR A 385 1.66 -24.92 -0.93
N ASP A 386 0.72 -24.09 -1.35
CA ASP A 386 -0.23 -24.41 -2.42
C ASP A 386 0.52 -24.63 -3.75
N ILE A 387 1.43 -23.73 -4.12
CA ILE A 387 2.27 -23.85 -5.32
C ILE A 387 3.11 -25.13 -5.25
N ALA A 388 3.80 -25.37 -4.14
CA ALA A 388 4.66 -26.56 -3.97
C ALA A 388 3.87 -27.87 -4.02
N SER A 389 2.61 -27.88 -3.60
CA SER A 389 1.71 -29.02 -3.68
C SER A 389 1.13 -29.25 -5.10
N GLY A 390 1.43 -28.34 -6.04
CA GLY A 390 0.96 -28.38 -7.42
C GLY A 390 -0.37 -27.67 -7.67
N TYR A 391 -0.88 -26.95 -6.69
CA TYR A 391 -2.02 -26.07 -6.84
C TYR A 391 -1.53 -24.67 -7.22
N VAL A 392 -1.35 -24.45 -8.51
CA VAL A 392 -0.84 -23.20 -9.09
C VAL A 392 -2.01 -22.44 -9.71
N PRO A 393 -2.34 -21.20 -9.28
CA PRO A 393 -3.29 -20.34 -9.98
C PRO A 393 -2.90 -20.15 -11.46
N ASP A 394 -3.86 -19.84 -12.33
CA ASP A 394 -3.59 -19.69 -13.78
C ASP A 394 -2.58 -18.59 -14.06
N ILE A 395 -2.64 -17.51 -13.29
CA ILE A 395 -1.71 -16.37 -13.29
C ILE A 395 -1.27 -16.14 -11.84
N LEU A 396 -0.01 -15.79 -11.64
CA LEU A 396 0.52 -15.36 -10.34
C LEU A 396 1.16 -13.99 -10.49
N VAL A 397 0.89 -13.12 -9.51
CA VAL A 397 1.73 -11.97 -9.20
C VAL A 397 2.78 -12.47 -8.22
N MET A 398 4.03 -12.46 -8.64
CA MET A 398 5.13 -13.01 -7.87
C MET A 398 5.56 -12.06 -6.78
N ASP A 399 5.80 -12.61 -5.60
CA ASP A 399 6.47 -11.93 -4.50
C ASP A 399 7.97 -12.27 -4.58
N THR A 400 8.84 -11.29 -4.37
CA THR A 400 10.30 -11.45 -4.48
C THR A 400 10.89 -12.44 -3.48
N SER A 401 10.15 -12.79 -2.41
CA SER A 401 10.54 -13.77 -1.39
C SER A 401 10.16 -15.21 -1.74
N LEU A 402 9.42 -15.44 -2.85
CA LEU A 402 9.08 -16.79 -3.29
C LEU A 402 10.25 -17.46 -4.01
N PRO A 403 10.45 -18.78 -3.85
CA PRO A 403 11.56 -19.52 -4.46
C PRO A 403 11.30 -19.82 -5.96
N VAL A 404 11.36 -18.77 -6.78
CA VAL A 404 11.02 -18.80 -8.22
C VAL A 404 11.82 -19.87 -8.98
N GLU A 405 13.12 -19.96 -8.73
CA GLU A 405 14.00 -20.95 -9.39
C GLU A 405 13.56 -22.39 -9.11
N SER A 406 13.10 -22.66 -7.88
CA SER A 406 12.53 -23.97 -7.52
C SER A 406 11.25 -24.26 -8.32
N TYR A 407 10.41 -23.28 -8.55
CA TYR A 407 9.18 -23.46 -9.32
C TYR A 407 9.46 -23.68 -10.81
N ILE A 408 10.42 -22.93 -11.37
CA ILE A 408 10.89 -23.10 -12.76
C ILE A 408 11.50 -24.50 -12.95
N SER A 409 12.37 -24.97 -12.05
CA SER A 409 13.00 -26.30 -12.13
C SER A 409 11.99 -27.44 -12.10
N LYS A 410 10.88 -27.25 -11.35
CA LYS A 410 9.75 -28.20 -11.26
C LYS A 410 8.79 -28.11 -12.46
N GLY A 411 9.04 -27.19 -13.41
CA GLY A 411 8.20 -26.99 -14.60
C GLY A 411 6.81 -26.48 -14.29
N LEU A 412 6.66 -25.62 -13.27
CA LEU A 412 5.37 -25.08 -12.86
C LEU A 412 4.91 -23.90 -13.72
N PHE A 413 5.83 -23.22 -14.40
CA PHE A 413 5.54 -22.03 -15.20
C PHE A 413 5.67 -22.28 -16.70
N GLU A 414 4.90 -21.54 -17.48
CA GLU A 414 4.84 -21.59 -18.93
C GLU A 414 5.87 -20.65 -19.55
N ASP A 415 6.44 -21.04 -20.69
CA ASP A 415 7.34 -20.21 -21.49
C ASP A 415 6.55 -19.14 -22.26
N LEU A 416 6.76 -17.87 -21.92
CA LEU A 416 6.02 -16.75 -22.47
C LEU A 416 6.51 -16.31 -23.87
N TYR A 417 7.74 -16.65 -24.27
CA TYR A 417 8.22 -16.28 -25.61
C TYR A 417 7.36 -16.85 -26.72
N GLY A 418 6.83 -18.06 -26.54
CA GLY A 418 5.94 -18.65 -27.52
C GLY A 418 4.62 -17.90 -27.75
N TYR A 419 4.22 -17.06 -26.83
CA TYR A 419 3.06 -16.19 -26.93
C TYR A 419 3.44 -14.83 -27.53
N ILE A 420 4.52 -14.20 -27.05
CA ILE A 420 5.04 -12.93 -27.60
C ILE A 420 5.35 -13.09 -29.10
N ASP A 421 6.02 -14.18 -29.50
CA ASP A 421 6.41 -14.40 -30.89
C ASP A 421 5.23 -14.61 -31.84
N LYS A 422 4.06 -14.99 -31.35
CA LYS A 422 2.84 -15.20 -32.13
C LYS A 422 1.89 -14.00 -32.10
N ASP A 423 2.14 -13.06 -31.22
CA ASP A 423 1.33 -11.88 -31.08
C ASP A 423 1.60 -10.93 -32.25
N GLU A 424 0.54 -10.48 -32.94
CA GLU A 424 0.69 -9.64 -34.14
C GLU A 424 0.97 -8.16 -33.79
N GLU A 425 0.74 -7.74 -32.54
CA GLU A 425 0.88 -6.37 -32.06
C GLU A 425 2.13 -6.16 -31.22
N LEU A 426 2.79 -7.23 -30.73
CA LEU A 426 3.97 -7.17 -29.90
C LEU A 426 5.23 -7.56 -30.67
N ASN A 427 6.32 -6.81 -30.43
CA ASN A 427 7.64 -7.15 -31.00
C ASN A 427 8.69 -7.09 -29.88
N LYS A 428 9.40 -8.20 -29.65
CA LYS A 428 10.44 -8.28 -28.61
C LYS A 428 11.50 -7.18 -28.69
N GLU A 429 11.83 -6.75 -29.89
CA GLU A 429 12.86 -5.73 -30.12
C GLU A 429 12.46 -4.33 -29.58
N ASP A 430 11.19 -4.13 -29.29
CA ASP A 430 10.67 -2.86 -28.75
C ASP A 430 10.91 -2.74 -27.21
N TYR A 431 11.47 -3.80 -26.60
CA TYR A 431 11.70 -3.89 -25.15
C TYR A 431 13.17 -3.99 -24.79
N PHE A 432 13.52 -3.68 -23.54
CA PHE A 432 14.87 -3.85 -23.01
C PHE A 432 15.29 -5.32 -23.04
N GLN A 433 16.20 -5.68 -23.96
CA GLN A 433 16.65 -7.06 -24.16
C GLN A 433 17.46 -7.62 -22.97
N ASN A 434 18.20 -6.77 -22.27
CA ASN A 434 18.91 -7.17 -21.06
C ASN A 434 17.94 -7.53 -19.93
N ILE A 435 16.83 -6.80 -19.79
CA ILE A 435 15.80 -7.08 -18.79
C ILE A 435 15.09 -8.41 -19.11
N LEU A 436 14.68 -8.62 -20.36
CA LEU A 436 14.10 -9.91 -20.76
C LEU A 436 15.07 -11.08 -20.46
N ARG A 437 16.35 -10.93 -20.83
CA ARG A 437 17.38 -11.97 -20.58
C ARG A 437 17.64 -12.20 -19.09
N ALA A 438 17.53 -11.19 -18.22
CA ALA A 438 17.71 -11.36 -16.79
C ALA A 438 16.67 -12.31 -16.17
N TYR A 439 15.47 -12.39 -16.76
CA TYR A 439 14.38 -13.26 -16.31
C TYR A 439 14.20 -14.52 -17.17
N GLU A 440 15.18 -14.82 -18.04
CA GLU A 440 15.24 -16.08 -18.76
C GLU A 440 15.88 -17.20 -17.92
N SER A 441 15.36 -18.39 -18.08
CA SER A 441 16.05 -19.63 -17.68
C SER A 441 16.11 -20.58 -18.86
N ASN A 442 17.31 -21.00 -19.22
CA ASN A 442 17.57 -21.90 -20.38
C ASN A 442 16.97 -21.39 -21.71
N GLY A 443 17.03 -20.08 -21.97
CA GLY A 443 16.50 -19.41 -23.16
C GLY A 443 14.99 -19.35 -23.26
N LYS A 444 14.28 -19.48 -22.13
CA LYS A 444 12.84 -19.36 -21.99
C LYS A 444 12.49 -18.28 -21.01
N LEU A 445 11.45 -17.51 -21.31
CA LEU A 445 10.94 -16.45 -20.45
C LEU A 445 9.80 -16.99 -19.60
N TYR A 446 10.01 -17.08 -18.28
CA TYR A 446 8.99 -17.55 -17.35
C TYR A 446 8.32 -16.42 -16.57
N GLN A 447 8.99 -15.30 -16.43
CA GLN A 447 8.53 -14.13 -15.68
C GLN A 447 8.37 -12.93 -16.63
N LEU A 448 7.22 -12.31 -16.62
CA LEU A 448 6.94 -11.07 -17.35
C LEU A 448 7.09 -9.90 -16.39
N VAL A 449 8.11 -9.08 -16.63
CA VAL A 449 8.43 -7.89 -15.84
C VAL A 449 8.18 -6.63 -16.69
N PRO A 450 6.97 -6.10 -16.73
CA PRO A 450 6.61 -4.98 -17.60
C PRO A 450 7.13 -3.63 -17.10
N SER A 451 7.50 -3.54 -15.81
CA SER A 451 8.14 -2.36 -15.22
C SER A 451 9.11 -2.77 -14.12
N PHE A 452 10.18 -1.98 -13.95
CA PHE A 452 11.26 -2.30 -13.04
C PHE A 452 11.92 -1.05 -12.45
N SER A 453 12.70 -1.25 -11.41
CA SER A 453 13.67 -0.28 -10.86
C SER A 453 15.04 -0.96 -10.76
N ILE A 454 16.10 -0.19 -10.64
CA ILE A 454 17.43 -0.74 -10.45
C ILE A 454 17.92 -0.42 -9.04
N PHE A 455 18.32 -1.45 -8.31
CA PHE A 455 18.94 -1.34 -7.01
C PHE A 455 20.46 -1.32 -7.18
N THR A 456 21.11 -0.23 -6.74
CA THR A 456 22.51 0.03 -7.01
C THR A 456 23.16 0.87 -5.91
N VAL A 457 24.45 1.13 -6.07
CA VAL A 457 25.23 2.04 -5.21
C VAL A 457 25.84 3.13 -6.09
N ALA A 458 25.73 4.38 -5.65
CA ALA A 458 26.32 5.53 -6.30
C ALA A 458 27.41 6.18 -5.45
N GLY A 459 28.38 6.81 -6.10
CA GLY A 459 29.44 7.60 -5.48
C GLY A 459 29.92 8.72 -6.40
N LYS A 460 30.65 9.71 -5.87
CA LYS A 460 31.27 10.76 -6.68
C LYS A 460 32.23 10.14 -7.70
N THR A 461 32.10 10.47 -8.97
CA THR A 461 32.95 9.92 -10.02
C THR A 461 34.46 10.18 -9.75
N SER A 462 34.79 11.31 -9.13
CA SER A 462 36.16 11.64 -8.71
C SER A 462 36.76 10.65 -7.71
N ASP A 463 35.91 9.97 -6.95
CA ASP A 463 36.30 9.02 -5.89
C ASP A 463 36.28 7.58 -6.35
N VAL A 464 35.20 7.18 -7.02
CA VAL A 464 34.96 5.78 -7.37
C VAL A 464 35.34 5.41 -8.81
N GLY A 465 35.73 6.42 -9.63
CA GLY A 465 36.02 6.26 -11.05
C GLY A 465 34.75 6.23 -11.92
N ALA A 466 34.89 6.37 -13.23
CA ALA A 466 33.79 6.53 -14.18
C ALA A 466 33.10 5.22 -14.55
N GLU A 467 33.80 4.09 -14.49
CA GLU A 467 33.28 2.79 -14.93
C GLU A 467 32.43 2.12 -13.84
N PRO A 468 31.26 1.53 -14.15
CA PRO A 468 30.51 0.69 -13.23
C PRO A 468 31.30 -0.53 -12.77
N GLY A 469 30.95 -1.06 -11.60
CA GLY A 469 31.50 -2.29 -11.06
C GLY A 469 32.90 -2.13 -10.42
N TRP A 470 33.06 -2.76 -9.28
CA TRP A 470 34.30 -2.81 -8.50
C TRP A 470 34.32 -3.92 -7.49
N THR A 471 35.48 -4.16 -6.88
CA THR A 471 35.65 -5.16 -5.83
C THR A 471 35.73 -4.51 -4.45
N LEU A 472 35.64 -5.32 -3.38
CA LEU A 472 35.86 -4.85 -1.99
C LEU A 472 37.30 -4.34 -1.79
N GLU A 473 38.28 -4.90 -2.49
CA GLU A 473 39.67 -4.44 -2.42
C GLU A 473 39.78 -3.00 -2.96
N GLU A 474 39.18 -2.71 -4.12
CA GLU A 474 39.15 -1.37 -4.71
C GLU A 474 38.41 -0.36 -3.82
N LEU A 475 37.28 -0.76 -3.18
CA LEU A 475 36.60 0.09 -2.22
C LEU A 475 37.51 0.43 -1.02
N ASN A 476 38.23 -0.59 -0.48
CA ASN A 476 39.15 -0.39 0.63
C ASN A 476 40.33 0.53 0.25
N GLU A 477 40.85 0.45 -0.98
CA GLU A 477 41.87 1.37 -1.50
C GLU A 477 41.36 2.80 -1.56
N VAL A 478 40.13 3.02 -2.03
CA VAL A 478 39.47 4.36 -2.03
C VAL A 478 39.34 4.87 -0.60
N MET A 479 38.84 4.05 0.33
CA MET A 479 38.66 4.44 1.72
C MET A 479 39.98 4.76 2.42
N ALA A 480 41.06 4.06 2.11
CA ALA A 480 42.39 4.35 2.66
C ALA A 480 42.90 5.74 2.27
N GLY A 481 42.41 6.31 1.17
CA GLY A 481 42.73 7.69 0.71
C GLY A 481 41.83 8.79 1.30
N LYS A 482 40.77 8.41 2.06
CA LYS A 482 39.80 9.35 2.62
C LYS A 482 40.25 9.89 3.98
N PRO A 483 39.76 11.05 4.43
CA PRO A 483 39.98 11.57 5.77
C PRO A 483 39.49 10.60 6.85
N GLU A 484 40.16 10.61 8.02
CA GLU A 484 39.69 9.86 9.18
C GLU A 484 38.26 10.29 9.58
N GLY A 485 37.37 9.32 9.80
CA GLY A 485 35.97 9.57 10.13
C GLY A 485 35.01 9.63 8.93
N THR A 486 35.52 9.53 7.67
CA THR A 486 34.65 9.36 6.51
C THR A 486 33.95 8.00 6.59
N LEU A 487 32.61 8.00 6.49
CA LEU A 487 31.80 6.78 6.46
C LEU A 487 31.71 6.22 5.03
N ILE A 488 31.62 4.90 4.92
CA ILE A 488 31.37 4.26 3.62
C ILE A 488 29.91 4.53 3.20
N PHE A 489 28.94 4.24 4.08
CA PHE A 489 27.51 4.49 3.93
C PHE A 489 26.99 5.28 5.13
N ALA A 490 25.90 6.01 4.95
CA ALA A 490 25.28 6.79 6.01
C ALA A 490 24.49 5.87 6.97
N ARG A 491 24.98 5.71 8.19
CA ARG A 491 24.27 5.04 9.31
C ARG A 491 23.72 3.65 9.01
N GLU A 492 24.45 2.87 8.24
CA GLU A 492 24.09 1.48 8.00
C GLU A 492 24.57 0.58 9.12
N THR A 493 23.74 -0.39 9.49
CA THR A 493 24.08 -1.43 10.47
C THR A 493 24.68 -2.65 9.77
N ARG A 494 25.25 -3.54 10.55
CA ARG A 494 25.76 -4.83 10.04
C ARG A 494 24.65 -5.68 9.42
N ALA A 495 23.45 -5.66 10.01
CA ALA A 495 22.30 -6.40 9.52
C ALA A 495 21.81 -5.85 8.15
N SER A 496 21.64 -4.52 8.03
CA SER A 496 21.24 -3.91 6.78
C SER A 496 22.29 -4.11 5.68
N MET A 497 23.57 -3.96 6.00
CA MET A 497 24.66 -4.19 5.05
C MET A 497 24.77 -5.66 4.60
N LEU A 498 24.51 -6.64 5.48
CA LEU A 498 24.41 -8.04 5.07
C LEU A 498 23.26 -8.24 4.10
N GLN A 499 22.08 -7.70 4.42
CA GLN A 499 20.92 -7.79 3.54
C GLN A 499 21.21 -7.19 2.15
N TYR A 500 21.74 -5.96 2.10
CA TYR A 500 22.09 -5.30 0.83
C TYR A 500 23.15 -6.08 0.03
N SER A 501 24.14 -6.64 0.71
CA SER A 501 25.16 -7.45 0.03
C SER A 501 24.59 -8.70 -0.60
N ILE A 502 23.65 -9.37 0.05
CA ILE A 502 22.95 -10.55 -0.51
C ILE A 502 22.07 -10.12 -1.67
N GLN A 503 21.28 -9.08 -1.52
CA GLN A 503 20.36 -8.60 -2.56
C GLN A 503 21.08 -8.17 -3.84
N MET A 504 22.25 -7.54 -3.74
CA MET A 504 22.98 -6.99 -4.88
C MET A 504 24.10 -7.89 -5.41
N SER A 505 24.61 -8.84 -4.62
CA SER A 505 25.80 -9.60 -5.01
C SER A 505 25.74 -11.12 -4.77
N SER A 506 24.60 -11.68 -4.34
CA SER A 506 24.50 -13.14 -4.08
C SER A 506 24.76 -14.02 -5.29
N GLY A 507 24.51 -13.53 -6.51
CA GLY A 507 24.75 -14.27 -7.75
C GLY A 507 26.20 -14.71 -7.95
N GLN A 508 27.17 -14.07 -7.29
CA GLN A 508 28.56 -14.54 -7.29
C GLN A 508 28.80 -15.76 -6.37
N PHE A 509 27.89 -16.01 -5.40
CA PHE A 509 28.03 -17.08 -4.42
C PHE A 509 27.12 -18.28 -4.65
N ILE A 510 26.02 -18.11 -5.39
CA ILE A 510 25.08 -19.18 -5.73
C ILE A 510 24.82 -19.21 -7.22
N ASN A 511 24.95 -20.40 -7.81
CA ASN A 511 24.43 -20.71 -9.13
C ASN A 511 23.25 -21.66 -8.97
N TRP A 512 22.02 -21.13 -9.05
CA TRP A 512 20.79 -21.90 -8.87
C TRP A 512 20.59 -22.98 -9.96
N GLU A 513 21.09 -22.77 -11.18
CA GLU A 513 21.00 -23.74 -12.27
C GLU A 513 21.83 -25.00 -11.99
N THR A 514 23.07 -24.82 -11.52
CA THR A 514 23.98 -25.95 -11.22
C THR A 514 23.88 -26.40 -9.76
N GLY A 515 23.38 -25.59 -8.86
CA GLY A 515 23.36 -25.78 -7.41
C GLY A 515 24.73 -25.55 -6.74
N GLU A 516 25.67 -24.94 -7.45
CA GLU A 516 26.99 -24.63 -6.88
C GLU A 516 26.92 -23.46 -5.92
N CYS A 517 27.46 -23.62 -4.70
CA CYS A 517 27.60 -22.57 -3.70
C CYS A 517 29.09 -22.29 -3.41
N LYS A 518 29.42 -21.01 -3.15
CA LYS A 518 30.79 -20.50 -2.90
C LYS A 518 30.92 -19.65 -1.66
N TYR A 519 30.15 -19.96 -0.61
CA TYR A 519 30.17 -19.20 0.67
C TYR A 519 31.41 -19.44 1.53
N ASN A 520 32.30 -20.35 1.16
CA ASN A 520 33.60 -20.54 1.80
C ASN A 520 34.77 -19.99 0.96
N SER A 521 34.49 -19.21 -0.08
CA SER A 521 35.48 -18.53 -0.91
C SER A 521 36.17 -17.37 -0.18
N ASP A 522 37.33 -16.95 -0.69
CA ASP A 522 38.03 -15.79 -0.17
C ASP A 522 37.18 -14.50 -0.31
N ALA A 523 36.41 -14.37 -1.39
CA ALA A 523 35.49 -13.25 -1.62
C ALA A 523 34.41 -13.16 -0.52
N PHE A 524 33.83 -14.27 -0.09
CA PHE A 524 32.84 -14.25 0.99
C PHE A 524 33.49 -13.97 2.37
N ILE A 525 34.69 -14.47 2.60
CA ILE A 525 35.46 -14.16 3.81
C ILE A 525 35.74 -12.65 3.87
N GLN A 526 36.17 -12.04 2.77
CA GLN A 526 36.35 -10.57 2.69
C GLN A 526 35.06 -9.81 2.92
N LEU A 527 33.91 -10.33 2.44
CA LEU A 527 32.60 -9.74 2.72
C LEU A 527 32.27 -9.78 4.21
N LEU A 528 32.53 -10.89 4.92
CA LEU A 528 32.34 -10.96 6.37
C LEU A 528 33.25 -9.97 7.13
N GLU A 529 34.49 -9.78 6.67
CA GLU A 529 35.41 -8.80 7.24
C GLU A 529 34.96 -7.36 6.98
N PHE A 530 34.40 -7.09 5.79
CA PHE A 530 33.79 -5.82 5.45
C PHE A 530 32.60 -5.51 6.35
N LEU A 531 31.67 -6.46 6.50
CA LEU A 531 30.47 -6.31 7.34
C LEU A 531 30.80 -6.02 8.80
N LYS A 532 31.92 -6.53 9.30
CA LYS A 532 32.37 -6.31 10.68
C LYS A 532 32.71 -4.84 10.99
N GLN A 533 32.94 -4.03 9.97
CA GLN A 533 33.23 -2.59 10.14
C GLN A 533 32.00 -1.80 10.57
N PHE A 534 30.78 -2.33 10.35
CA PHE A 534 29.53 -1.69 10.69
C PHE A 534 29.09 -2.00 12.11
N PRO A 535 28.43 -1.05 12.81
CA PRO A 535 27.88 -1.31 14.15
C PRO A 535 26.75 -2.35 14.09
N GLU A 536 26.46 -2.95 15.22
CA GLU A 536 25.31 -3.85 15.37
C GLU A 536 24.00 -3.06 15.38
N GLN A 537 24.00 -1.91 16.07
CA GLN A 537 22.89 -0.96 16.15
C GLN A 537 23.44 0.44 16.44
N TYR A 538 22.61 1.45 16.25
CA TYR A 538 22.84 2.82 16.68
C TYR A 538 21.99 3.13 17.91
N ASP A 539 22.44 4.02 18.79
CA ASP A 539 21.66 4.49 19.93
C ASP A 539 20.60 5.49 19.47
N ASP A 540 19.40 5.43 20.06
CA ASP A 540 18.27 6.34 19.73
C ASP A 540 18.65 7.83 19.90
N GLY A 541 19.51 8.15 20.88
CA GLY A 541 20.03 9.50 21.11
C GLY A 541 20.91 10.06 20.00
N ASP A 542 21.38 9.22 19.07
CA ASP A 542 22.14 9.64 17.89
C ASP A 542 21.24 10.26 16.81
N TYR A 543 19.92 10.10 16.87
CA TYR A 543 18.94 10.65 15.92
C TYR A 543 18.32 11.96 16.44
N ASN A 544 19.18 12.96 16.74
CA ASN A 544 18.74 14.25 17.20
C ASN A 544 18.51 15.23 16.02
N ASP A 545 17.97 16.42 16.31
CA ASP A 545 17.70 17.46 15.30
C ASP A 545 18.96 17.92 14.57
N GLU A 546 20.13 17.92 15.21
CA GLU A 546 21.40 18.30 14.61
C GLU A 546 21.84 17.27 13.56
N PHE A 547 21.64 15.97 13.84
CA PHE A 547 21.89 14.92 12.87
C PHE A 547 21.00 15.09 11.63
N TRP A 548 19.67 15.23 11.80
CA TRP A 548 18.75 15.35 10.67
C TRP A 548 19.01 16.60 9.83
N ARG A 549 19.34 17.73 10.46
CA ARG A 549 19.72 18.96 9.75
C ARG A 549 21.00 18.82 8.92
N SER A 550 21.93 17.98 9.37
CA SER A 550 23.19 17.73 8.68
C SER A 550 23.14 16.58 7.68
N TYR A 551 22.12 15.71 7.77
CA TYR A 551 22.04 14.47 6.98
C TYR A 551 22.12 14.74 5.49
N ASP A 552 21.38 15.74 5.00
CA ASP A 552 21.30 16.07 3.58
C ASP A 552 22.63 16.61 3.00
N SER A 553 23.55 17.05 3.85
CA SER A 553 24.86 17.54 3.42
C SER A 553 25.98 16.48 3.45
N LEU A 554 25.76 15.31 4.05
CA LEU A 554 26.84 14.34 4.32
C LEU A 554 27.65 13.94 3.09
N TRP A 555 26.99 13.70 1.96
CA TRP A 555 27.66 13.36 0.70
C TRP A 555 28.33 14.55 0.05
N ARG A 556 27.74 15.76 0.13
CA ARG A 556 28.34 16.99 -0.37
C ARG A 556 29.63 17.34 0.37
N ASP A 557 29.62 17.13 1.68
CA ASP A 557 30.72 17.49 2.59
C ASP A 557 31.81 16.41 2.70
N ASP A 558 31.77 15.37 1.86
CA ASP A 558 32.69 14.22 1.87
C ASP A 558 32.74 13.45 3.20
N LYS A 559 31.63 13.49 3.97
CA LYS A 559 31.49 12.73 5.23
C LYS A 559 31.05 11.30 4.97
N VAL A 560 30.36 11.08 3.87
CA VAL A 560 29.90 9.76 3.41
C VAL A 560 30.34 9.57 1.97
N LEU A 561 30.90 8.40 1.65
CA LEU A 561 31.42 8.07 0.33
C LEU A 561 30.32 7.65 -0.65
N LEU A 562 29.43 6.75 -0.22
CA LEU A 562 28.48 6.04 -1.08
C LEU A 562 27.03 6.26 -0.63
N SER A 563 26.13 6.20 -1.61
CA SER A 563 24.68 6.13 -1.40
C SER A 563 24.14 4.84 -2.00
N ILE A 564 23.35 4.10 -1.19
CA ILE A 564 22.51 3.02 -1.70
C ILE A 564 21.30 3.66 -2.34
N SER A 565 20.93 3.23 -3.54
CA SER A 565 19.94 3.94 -4.35
C SER A 565 19.04 3.00 -5.13
N TYR A 566 17.76 3.38 -5.21
CA TYR A 566 16.78 2.82 -6.13
C TYR A 566 16.65 3.76 -7.31
N LEU A 567 17.13 3.34 -8.48
CA LEU A 567 17.01 4.12 -9.72
C LEU A 567 15.69 3.73 -10.40
N ASP A 568 14.69 4.57 -10.24
CA ASP A 568 13.32 4.37 -10.71
C ASP A 568 12.87 5.34 -11.81
N GLY A 569 13.76 6.24 -12.23
CA GLY A 569 13.49 7.21 -13.29
C GLY A 569 14.63 8.21 -13.46
N PHE A 570 14.56 9.03 -14.52
CA PHE A 570 15.50 10.12 -14.73
C PHE A 570 15.47 11.19 -13.61
N PRO A 571 14.28 11.52 -13.03
CA PRO A 571 14.23 12.46 -11.93
C PRO A 571 15.02 12.00 -10.69
N SER A 572 14.98 10.70 -10.35
CA SER A 572 15.72 10.17 -9.19
C SER A 572 17.23 10.24 -9.39
N TYR A 573 17.71 9.93 -10.60
CA TYR A 573 19.12 10.12 -10.94
C TYR A 573 19.54 11.59 -10.84
N ASN A 574 18.74 12.48 -11.42
CA ASN A 574 19.02 13.91 -11.44
C ASN A 574 19.04 14.50 -10.02
N TYR A 575 18.09 14.09 -9.19
CA TYR A 575 18.01 14.46 -7.78
C TYR A 575 19.24 13.98 -7.00
N MET A 576 19.65 12.74 -7.19
CA MET A 576 20.84 12.17 -6.56
C MET A 576 22.12 12.91 -7.00
N LYS A 577 22.31 13.08 -8.30
CA LYS A 577 23.50 13.74 -8.85
C LYS A 577 23.60 15.20 -8.39
N LYS A 578 22.58 16.01 -8.67
CA LYS A 578 22.62 17.48 -8.48
C LYS A 578 22.20 17.89 -7.07
N GLY A 579 21.30 17.14 -6.44
CA GLY A 579 20.87 17.32 -5.06
C GLY A 579 21.83 16.70 -4.07
N THR A 580 21.79 15.39 -3.93
CA THR A 580 22.53 14.65 -2.88
C THR A 580 24.04 14.86 -2.97
N PHE A 581 24.65 14.61 -4.12
CA PHE A 581 26.11 14.73 -4.28
C PHE A 581 26.59 16.12 -4.74
N GLY A 582 25.80 16.82 -5.56
CA GLY A 582 26.13 18.14 -6.10
C GLY A 582 27.27 18.15 -7.12
N VAL A 583 27.69 16.99 -7.59
CA VAL A 583 28.80 16.79 -8.56
C VAL A 583 28.51 15.54 -9.41
N ASP A 584 29.36 15.26 -10.41
CA ASP A 584 29.24 14.05 -11.21
C ASP A 584 29.36 12.79 -10.36
N ILE A 585 28.45 11.84 -10.63
CA ILE A 585 28.35 10.54 -9.94
C ILE A 585 28.52 9.39 -10.91
N THR A 586 28.95 8.25 -10.37
CA THR A 586 28.93 6.96 -11.05
C THR A 586 27.99 6.02 -10.32
N LEU A 587 27.07 5.39 -11.05
CA LEU A 587 26.25 4.27 -10.58
C LEU A 587 27.17 3.03 -10.55
N LYS A 588 27.79 2.83 -9.40
CA LYS A 588 28.95 1.94 -9.25
C LYS A 588 28.55 0.50 -8.96
N GLY A 589 27.41 0.29 -8.34
CA GLY A 589 26.99 -1.00 -7.81
C GLY A 589 27.65 -1.36 -6.47
N PHE A 590 27.11 -2.34 -5.78
CA PHE A 590 27.72 -2.89 -4.58
C PHE A 590 29.03 -3.62 -4.94
N PRO A 591 30.07 -3.55 -4.12
CA PRO A 591 31.33 -4.23 -4.43
C PRO A 591 31.14 -5.75 -4.53
N ALA A 592 31.57 -6.34 -5.66
CA ALA A 592 31.47 -7.75 -5.97
C ALA A 592 32.70 -8.23 -6.73
N GLU A 593 33.12 -9.48 -6.53
CA GLU A 593 34.27 -10.08 -7.23
C GLU A 593 34.05 -10.11 -8.74
N ASP A 594 32.83 -10.37 -9.20
CA ASP A 594 32.42 -10.37 -10.60
C ASP A 594 32.10 -8.96 -11.15
N ARG A 595 32.27 -7.91 -10.31
CA ARG A 595 31.99 -6.50 -10.63
C ARG A 595 30.53 -6.20 -11.02
N ASN A 596 29.60 -7.12 -10.72
CA ASN A 596 28.19 -6.99 -11.04
C ASN A 596 27.36 -6.84 -9.75
N GLY A 597 27.33 -5.64 -9.20
CA GLY A 597 26.71 -5.31 -7.93
C GLY A 597 25.45 -4.45 -8.06
N SER A 598 24.76 -4.50 -9.19
CA SER A 598 23.46 -3.83 -9.41
C SER A 598 22.42 -4.86 -9.83
N THR A 599 21.17 -4.70 -9.37
CA THR A 599 20.10 -5.67 -9.63
C THR A 599 18.83 -5.01 -10.10
N ILE A 600 18.04 -5.75 -10.88
CA ILE A 600 16.74 -5.35 -11.43
C ILE A 600 15.67 -5.76 -10.44
N ILE A 601 14.93 -4.80 -9.88
CA ILE A 601 13.77 -5.04 -9.02
C ILE A 601 12.52 -4.96 -9.90
N PRO A 602 11.71 -6.04 -10.01
CA PRO A 602 10.43 -5.96 -10.70
C PRO A 602 9.46 -5.11 -9.87
N ASN A 603 8.83 -4.10 -10.48
CA ASN A 603 7.71 -3.39 -9.89
C ASN A 603 6.41 -4.20 -10.06
N LEU A 604 6.37 -5.01 -11.12
CA LEU A 604 5.37 -6.04 -11.37
C LEU A 604 6.07 -7.26 -11.97
N ASP A 605 5.73 -8.44 -11.46
CA ASP A 605 6.24 -9.72 -11.97
C ASP A 605 5.07 -10.69 -12.10
N LEU A 606 4.80 -11.12 -13.34
CA LEU A 606 3.70 -12.01 -13.69
C LEU A 606 4.21 -13.32 -14.26
N VAL A 607 3.64 -14.42 -13.79
CA VAL A 607 3.91 -15.75 -14.36
C VAL A 607 2.61 -16.45 -14.74
N MET A 608 2.68 -17.31 -15.76
CA MET A 608 1.58 -18.18 -16.19
C MET A 608 1.84 -19.61 -15.75
N ALA A 609 0.83 -20.26 -15.18
CA ALA A 609 0.94 -21.66 -14.79
C ALA A 609 1.04 -22.59 -16.01
N ALA A 610 2.05 -23.48 -16.05
CA ALA A 610 2.22 -24.45 -17.13
C ALA A 610 1.03 -25.40 -17.31
N LYS A 611 0.29 -25.67 -16.23
CA LYS A 611 -0.89 -26.55 -16.22
C LYS A 611 -2.23 -25.82 -16.35
N SER A 612 -2.23 -24.50 -16.55
CA SER A 612 -3.47 -23.77 -16.80
C SER A 612 -4.24 -24.35 -17.99
N LYS A 613 -5.55 -24.53 -17.82
CA LYS A 613 -6.45 -24.98 -18.89
C LYS A 613 -6.90 -23.82 -19.80
N HIS A 614 -6.60 -22.59 -19.38
CA HIS A 614 -7.10 -21.36 -20.00
C HIS A 614 -5.94 -20.41 -20.39
N LYS A 615 -4.82 -20.96 -20.87
CA LYS A 615 -3.62 -20.20 -21.23
C LYS A 615 -3.88 -19.06 -22.22
N GLU A 616 -4.83 -19.24 -23.17
CA GLU A 616 -5.23 -18.17 -24.08
C GLU A 616 -5.79 -16.96 -23.31
N GLY A 617 -6.72 -17.21 -22.37
CA GLY A 617 -7.28 -16.14 -21.55
C GLY A 617 -6.26 -15.51 -20.59
N ALA A 618 -5.35 -16.33 -20.03
CA ALA A 618 -4.26 -15.83 -19.21
C ALA A 618 -3.33 -14.91 -20.04
N TRP A 619 -3.00 -15.30 -21.28
CA TRP A 619 -2.22 -14.46 -22.18
C TRP A 619 -2.98 -13.17 -22.59
N GLU A 620 -4.26 -13.24 -22.91
CA GLU A 620 -5.09 -12.06 -23.21
C GLU A 620 -5.03 -11.01 -22.09
N PHE A 621 -4.93 -11.45 -20.83
CA PHE A 621 -4.72 -10.54 -19.70
C PHE A 621 -3.27 -10.06 -19.57
N MET A 622 -2.30 -10.99 -19.63
CA MET A 622 -0.90 -10.67 -19.39
C MET A 622 -0.29 -9.78 -20.49
N ARG A 623 -0.69 -9.99 -21.75
CA ARG A 623 -0.18 -9.19 -22.88
C ARG A 623 -0.47 -7.70 -22.76
N TYR A 624 -1.56 -7.34 -22.08
CA TYR A 624 -1.92 -5.93 -21.85
C TYR A 624 -0.77 -5.13 -21.21
N PHE A 625 -0.05 -5.75 -20.31
CA PHE A 625 1.07 -5.11 -19.60
C PHE A 625 2.28 -4.81 -20.49
N LEU A 626 2.32 -5.38 -21.69
CA LEU A 626 3.32 -5.07 -22.73
C LEU A 626 2.83 -4.02 -23.74
N MET A 627 1.54 -3.74 -23.80
CA MET A 627 0.97 -2.81 -24.78
C MET A 627 1.29 -1.35 -24.41
N ASP A 628 1.31 -0.48 -25.43
CA ASP A 628 1.60 0.94 -25.27
C ASP A 628 0.69 1.64 -24.26
N GLU A 629 -0.60 1.23 -24.20
CA GLU A 629 -1.55 1.79 -23.24
C GLU A 629 -1.06 1.66 -21.80
N TYR A 630 -0.64 0.45 -21.40
CA TYR A 630 -0.11 0.22 -20.06
C TYR A 630 1.29 0.81 -19.90
N GLN A 631 2.18 0.61 -20.86
CA GLN A 631 3.56 1.11 -20.80
C GLN A 631 3.60 2.64 -20.65
N ASN A 632 2.69 3.36 -21.31
CA ASN A 632 2.58 4.82 -21.20
C ASN A 632 1.94 5.28 -19.88
N SER A 633 1.18 4.44 -19.19
CA SER A 633 0.58 4.76 -17.89
C SER A 633 1.54 4.61 -16.71
N ILE A 634 2.72 4.00 -16.93
CA ILE A 634 3.70 3.80 -15.87
C ILE A 634 4.26 5.16 -15.44
N SER A 635 3.99 5.55 -14.20
CA SER A 635 4.44 6.79 -13.56
C SER A 635 5.56 6.58 -12.55
N TYR A 636 5.79 5.34 -12.12
CA TYR A 636 6.84 4.96 -11.16
C TYR A 636 7.62 3.76 -11.69
N GLY A 637 8.94 3.86 -11.66
CA GLY A 637 9.84 2.86 -12.22
C GLY A 637 10.07 3.01 -13.73
N TRP A 638 10.92 2.16 -14.27
CA TRP A 638 11.23 2.10 -15.69
C TRP A 638 10.23 1.20 -16.40
N PRO A 639 9.53 1.65 -17.43
CA PRO A 639 8.76 0.78 -18.31
C PRO A 639 9.71 -0.14 -19.09
N LEU A 640 9.23 -1.33 -19.44
CA LEU A 640 9.98 -2.25 -20.27
C LEU A 640 10.13 -1.74 -21.71
N SER A 641 9.21 -0.91 -22.20
CA SER A 641 9.17 -0.31 -23.54
C SER A 641 10.27 0.74 -23.73
N LEU A 642 11.12 0.55 -24.72
CA LEU A 642 12.16 1.51 -25.14
C LEU A 642 11.57 2.83 -25.58
N ALA A 643 10.48 2.81 -26.35
CA ALA A 643 9.81 4.00 -26.85
C ALA A 643 9.26 4.88 -25.71
N ARG A 644 8.69 4.25 -24.65
CA ARG A 644 8.20 5.01 -23.50
C ARG A 644 9.36 5.63 -22.72
N VAL A 645 10.48 4.92 -22.53
CA VAL A 645 11.66 5.47 -21.85
C VAL A 645 12.27 6.63 -22.63
N GLU A 646 12.27 6.58 -23.98
CA GLU A 646 12.67 7.73 -24.81
C GLU A 646 11.77 8.93 -24.56
N THR A 647 10.44 8.74 -24.46
CA THR A 647 9.51 9.82 -24.11
C THR A 647 9.78 10.38 -22.71
N MET A 648 10.01 9.51 -21.71
CA MET A 648 10.37 9.93 -20.35
C MET A 648 11.68 10.75 -20.33
N ALA A 649 12.65 10.39 -21.18
CA ALA A 649 13.89 11.16 -21.32
C ALA A 649 13.62 12.57 -21.89
N GLU A 650 12.77 12.68 -22.92
CA GLU A 650 12.35 13.96 -23.47
C GLU A 650 11.61 14.82 -22.43
N GLU A 651 10.73 14.21 -21.65
CA GLU A 651 9.99 14.86 -20.55
C GLU A 651 10.96 15.39 -19.48
N ALA A 652 11.94 14.59 -19.06
CA ALA A 652 12.92 14.94 -18.03
C ALA A 652 13.91 16.04 -18.45
N MET A 653 14.15 16.19 -19.76
CA MET A 653 15.01 17.25 -20.33
C MET A 653 14.28 18.59 -20.54
N ARG A 654 12.96 18.66 -20.34
CA ARG A 654 12.19 19.90 -20.57
C ARG A 654 12.57 20.99 -19.57
N THR A 655 12.63 22.22 -20.06
CA THR A 655 12.92 23.41 -19.25
C THR A 655 11.71 24.27 -18.94
N GLU A 656 10.58 23.96 -19.55
CA GLU A 656 9.30 24.67 -19.36
C GLU A 656 8.25 23.73 -18.77
N PRO A 657 7.39 24.22 -17.87
CA PRO A 657 6.27 23.42 -17.37
C PRO A 657 5.39 22.92 -18.52
N TYR A 658 4.86 21.71 -18.37
CA TYR A 658 3.98 21.09 -19.37
C TYR A 658 2.78 20.42 -18.70
N GLU A 659 1.73 20.23 -19.47
CA GLU A 659 0.58 19.45 -19.03
C GLU A 659 0.85 17.98 -19.33
N ASP A 660 0.76 17.12 -18.29
CA ASP A 660 0.92 15.67 -18.43
C ASP A 660 -0.30 15.02 -19.10
N SER A 661 -0.23 13.73 -19.33
CA SER A 661 -1.33 12.94 -19.91
C SER A 661 -2.60 12.90 -19.04
N PHE A 662 -2.50 13.34 -17.79
CA PHE A 662 -3.60 13.41 -16.83
C PHE A 662 -4.17 14.82 -16.66
N GLY A 663 -3.65 15.81 -17.41
CA GLY A 663 -4.10 17.20 -17.35
C GLY A 663 -3.45 18.02 -16.22
N ASN A 664 -2.44 17.49 -15.54
CA ASN A 664 -1.74 18.21 -14.49
C ASN A 664 -0.59 19.04 -15.08
N MET A 665 -0.41 20.26 -14.57
CA MET A 665 0.78 21.05 -14.89
C MET A 665 1.97 20.53 -14.11
N VAL A 666 2.90 19.87 -14.79
CA VAL A 666 4.15 19.34 -14.23
C VAL A 666 5.25 20.39 -14.42
N GLY A 667 5.83 20.81 -13.30
CA GLY A 667 7.01 21.70 -13.32
C GLY A 667 8.28 20.91 -13.62
N TYR A 668 9.20 21.53 -14.33
CA TYR A 668 10.51 20.95 -14.62
C TYR A 668 11.49 21.07 -13.44
N ALA A 669 11.23 21.94 -12.47
CA ALA A 669 12.17 22.24 -11.39
C ALA A 669 11.93 21.32 -10.19
N GLN A 670 12.95 20.55 -9.86
CA GLN A 670 13.07 19.89 -8.58
C GLN A 670 13.84 20.76 -7.60
N SER A 671 13.59 20.65 -6.32
CA SER A 671 14.37 21.30 -5.27
C SER A 671 14.94 20.26 -4.31
N TYR A 672 16.17 20.49 -3.88
CA TYR A 672 16.83 19.75 -2.82
C TYR A 672 17.13 20.71 -1.67
N PHE A 673 16.92 20.29 -0.44
CA PHE A 673 17.14 21.13 0.71
C PHE A 673 18.35 20.64 1.51
N VAL A 674 19.23 21.56 1.89
CA VAL A 674 20.32 21.33 2.85
C VAL A 674 20.06 22.25 4.04
N GLY A 675 19.51 21.72 5.11
CA GLY A 675 18.93 22.53 6.18
C GLY A 675 17.86 23.47 5.62
N ASP A 676 18.01 24.77 5.82
CA ASP A 676 17.07 25.80 5.33
C ASP A 676 17.41 26.33 3.91
N VAL A 677 18.44 25.78 3.26
CA VAL A 677 18.90 26.26 1.95
C VAL A 677 18.29 25.41 0.83
N GLU A 678 17.45 26.03 0.00
CA GLU A 678 16.91 25.42 -1.21
C GLU A 678 17.97 25.43 -2.33
N ILE A 679 18.24 24.27 -2.92
CA ILE A 679 19.05 24.06 -4.10
C ILE A 679 18.13 23.67 -5.24
N LYS A 680 18.00 24.56 -6.24
CA LYS A 680 17.24 24.23 -7.46
C LYS A 680 18.04 23.25 -8.32
N ILE A 681 17.35 22.22 -8.80
CA ILE A 681 17.91 21.18 -9.64
C ILE A 681 17.48 21.47 -11.09
N ASP A 682 18.46 21.78 -11.95
CA ASP A 682 18.22 21.95 -13.39
C ASP A 682 17.79 20.60 -14.03
N PRO A 683 17.00 20.62 -15.12
CA PRO A 683 16.67 19.43 -15.88
C PRO A 683 17.90 18.60 -16.27
N ILE A 684 17.66 17.31 -16.49
CA ILE A 684 18.72 16.38 -16.94
C ILE A 684 19.16 16.74 -18.36
N THR A 685 20.44 16.58 -18.66
CA THR A 685 21.00 16.82 -20.00
C THR A 685 20.94 15.55 -20.85
N LYS A 686 21.09 15.71 -22.18
CA LYS A 686 21.13 14.56 -23.09
C LYS A 686 22.31 13.61 -22.77
N GLU A 687 23.46 14.11 -22.37
CA GLU A 687 24.62 13.31 -21.98
C GLU A 687 24.31 12.48 -20.73
N GLU A 688 23.67 13.09 -19.72
CA GLU A 688 23.24 12.40 -18.51
C GLU A 688 22.16 11.35 -18.79
N VAL A 689 21.24 11.61 -19.72
CA VAL A 689 20.27 10.60 -20.21
C VAL A 689 21.00 9.40 -20.83
N ASP A 690 21.98 9.66 -21.71
CA ASP A 690 22.75 8.61 -22.37
C ASP A 690 23.55 7.77 -21.36
N ASP A 691 24.11 8.38 -20.31
CA ASP A 691 24.80 7.69 -19.22
C ASP A 691 23.84 6.75 -18.45
N VAL A 692 22.65 7.26 -18.09
CA VAL A 692 21.63 6.46 -17.42
C VAL A 692 21.16 5.30 -18.28
N MET A 693 20.90 5.55 -19.57
CA MET A 693 20.47 4.49 -20.51
C MET A 693 21.54 3.42 -20.69
N ASN A 694 22.80 3.81 -20.83
CA ASN A 694 23.92 2.88 -20.93
C ASN A 694 24.04 2.03 -19.67
N PHE A 695 23.84 2.62 -18.50
CA PHE A 695 23.85 1.92 -17.22
C PHE A 695 22.69 0.91 -17.15
N ILE A 696 21.45 1.33 -17.44
CA ILE A 696 20.27 0.41 -17.45
C ILE A 696 20.56 -0.78 -18.35
N MET A 697 21.05 -0.56 -19.58
CA MET A 697 21.35 -1.62 -20.53
C MET A 697 22.50 -2.56 -20.10
N SER A 698 23.33 -2.14 -19.14
CA SER A 698 24.43 -2.95 -18.60
C SER A 698 24.00 -3.87 -17.44
N VAL A 699 22.85 -3.58 -16.80
CA VAL A 699 22.36 -4.41 -15.67
C VAL A 699 21.60 -5.62 -16.21
N ASP A 700 22.01 -6.81 -15.81
CA ASP A 700 21.48 -8.08 -16.31
C ASP A 700 21.16 -9.12 -15.22
N ARG A 701 21.13 -8.70 -13.94
CA ARG A 701 20.90 -9.58 -12.81
C ARG A 701 19.56 -9.25 -12.13
N PRO A 702 18.65 -10.24 -11.94
CA PRO A 702 17.45 -10.02 -11.18
C PRO A 702 17.75 -9.80 -9.70
N HIS A 703 16.94 -8.97 -9.06
CA HIS A 703 16.96 -8.81 -7.60
C HIS A 703 16.41 -10.08 -6.94
N THR A 704 17.07 -10.53 -5.90
CA THR A 704 16.61 -11.67 -5.11
C THR A 704 16.56 -11.30 -3.63
N TYR A 705 15.43 -11.59 -3.00
CA TYR A 705 15.28 -11.47 -1.56
C TYR A 705 14.90 -12.85 -1.01
N ASP A 706 15.88 -13.50 -0.40
CA ASP A 706 15.71 -14.82 0.19
C ASP A 706 15.95 -14.71 1.71
N GLU A 707 14.84 -14.54 2.45
CA GLU A 707 14.89 -14.39 3.89
C GLU A 707 15.51 -15.59 4.60
N ASN A 708 15.26 -16.81 4.12
CA ASN A 708 15.85 -18.01 4.71
C ASN A 708 17.37 -18.04 4.51
N LEU A 709 17.84 -17.62 3.34
CA LEU A 709 19.28 -17.49 3.07
C LEU A 709 19.91 -16.44 3.97
N ILE A 710 19.28 -15.26 4.09
CA ILE A 710 19.75 -14.17 4.95
C ILE A 710 19.81 -14.65 6.42
N ASN A 711 18.77 -15.34 6.90
CA ASN A 711 18.72 -15.88 8.26
C ASN A 711 19.81 -16.92 8.51
N ILE A 712 20.01 -17.87 7.59
CA ILE A 712 21.10 -18.87 7.69
C ILE A 712 22.47 -18.17 7.83
N ILE A 713 22.73 -17.15 7.01
CA ILE A 713 24.00 -16.44 7.01
C ILE A 713 24.14 -15.62 8.30
N SER A 714 23.10 -14.90 8.73
CA SER A 714 23.10 -14.08 9.94
C SER A 714 23.37 -14.91 11.19
N GLU A 715 22.65 -16.04 11.35
CA GLU A 715 22.81 -16.94 12.50
C GLU A 715 24.25 -17.48 12.60
N GLU A 716 24.81 -17.98 11.49
CA GLU A 716 26.12 -18.59 11.49
C GLU A 716 27.27 -17.58 11.50
N ALA A 717 27.05 -16.34 11.02
CA ALA A 717 28.03 -15.27 11.09
C ALA A 717 28.12 -14.61 12.48
N ALA A 718 27.08 -14.71 13.34
CA ALA A 718 27.03 -14.09 14.65
C ALA A 718 28.24 -14.47 15.56
N PRO A 719 28.73 -15.72 15.61
CA PRO A 719 29.93 -16.07 16.37
C PRO A 719 31.22 -15.38 15.86
N TYR A 720 31.32 -15.05 14.60
CA TYR A 720 32.44 -14.27 14.07
C TYR A 720 32.35 -12.81 14.51
N PHE A 721 31.18 -12.22 14.40
CA PHE A 721 30.96 -10.82 14.79
C PHE A 721 31.17 -10.60 16.29
N SER A 722 30.82 -11.58 17.13
CA SER A 722 31.08 -11.56 18.57
C SER A 722 32.51 -12.00 18.97
N GLY A 723 33.36 -12.35 17.98
CA GLY A 723 34.77 -12.73 18.23
C GLY A 723 34.96 -14.15 18.77
N GLN A 724 33.95 -15.00 18.74
CA GLN A 724 34.02 -16.40 19.22
C GLN A 724 34.65 -17.35 18.19
N LYS A 725 34.51 -17.06 16.91
CA LYS A 725 35.09 -17.82 15.78
C LYS A 725 35.79 -16.87 14.80
N ASN A 726 36.65 -17.41 13.94
CA ASN A 726 37.23 -16.66 12.85
C ASN A 726 36.32 -16.71 11.59
N ALA A 727 36.55 -15.82 10.62
CA ALA A 727 35.73 -15.70 9.43
C ALA A 727 35.70 -16.99 8.59
N LYS A 728 36.83 -17.68 8.46
CA LYS A 728 36.94 -18.95 7.74
C LYS A 728 36.08 -20.05 8.34
N GLU A 729 36.09 -20.18 9.68
CA GLU A 729 35.30 -21.19 10.39
C GLU A 729 33.80 -21.00 10.17
N VAL A 730 33.29 -19.74 10.23
CA VAL A 730 31.88 -19.48 9.99
C VAL A 730 31.53 -19.62 8.51
N ALA A 731 32.40 -19.22 7.60
CA ALA A 731 32.22 -19.38 6.17
C ALA A 731 32.06 -20.85 5.76
N ASP A 732 32.85 -21.78 6.34
CA ASP A 732 32.73 -23.23 6.06
C ASP A 732 31.39 -23.81 6.59
N ILE A 733 30.87 -23.28 7.72
CA ILE A 733 29.56 -23.68 8.25
C ILE A 733 28.44 -23.14 7.36
N ILE A 734 28.51 -21.85 7.00
CA ILE A 734 27.53 -21.18 6.10
C ILE A 734 27.48 -21.94 4.77
N GLN A 735 28.64 -22.24 4.16
CA GLN A 735 28.73 -23.03 2.95
C GLN A 735 27.95 -24.35 3.06
N SER A 736 28.12 -25.06 4.16
CA SER A 736 27.48 -26.36 4.36
C SER A 736 25.96 -26.25 4.52
N ARG A 737 25.47 -25.26 5.28
CA ARG A 737 24.03 -25.03 5.48
C ARG A 737 23.36 -24.52 4.19
N VAL A 738 23.97 -23.52 3.54
CA VAL A 738 23.45 -22.96 2.30
C VAL A 738 23.43 -24.01 1.16
N GLN A 739 24.46 -24.87 1.08
CA GLN A 739 24.48 -25.95 0.08
C GLN A 739 23.31 -26.93 0.27
N ILE A 740 22.94 -27.24 1.51
CA ILE A 740 21.77 -28.09 1.80
C ILE A 740 20.51 -27.35 1.37
N TYR A 741 20.37 -26.09 1.79
CA TYR A 741 19.22 -25.25 1.44
C TYR A 741 19.01 -25.13 -0.08
N VAL A 742 20.07 -24.84 -0.83
CA VAL A 742 20.01 -24.74 -2.30
C VAL A 742 19.63 -26.07 -2.94
N ASN A 743 20.17 -27.19 -2.44
CA ASN A 743 19.83 -28.52 -2.98
C ASN A 743 18.37 -28.94 -2.69
N GLU A 744 17.75 -28.44 -1.62
CA GLU A 744 16.35 -28.71 -1.28
C GLU A 744 15.37 -27.83 -2.07
N ASN A 745 15.81 -26.64 -2.52
CA ASN A 745 14.98 -25.63 -3.18
C ASN A 745 15.20 -25.51 -4.71
N ARG A 746 16.02 -26.33 -5.31
CA ARG A 746 16.22 -26.36 -6.79
C ARG A 746 15.56 -27.57 -7.44
#